data_4a739ed68235d7f9f9243e10b599f5e5
#
_entry.id   4a739ed68235d7f9f9243e10b599f5e5
#
_cell.length_a   1.000
_cell.length_b   1.000
_cell.length_c   1.000
_cell.angle_alpha   90.00
_cell.angle_beta   90.00
_cell.angle_gamma   90.00
#
_symmetry.space_group_name_H-M   'P 1'
#
loop_
_entity.id
_entity.type
_entity.pdbx_description
1 polymer ?
#
loop_
_entity_poly.entity_id
_entity_poly.type
_entity_poly.pdbx_seq_one_letter_code
_entity_poly.pdbx_strand_id
1 'polypeptide(L)'
;MRSVWRSLKALYSGPFQSTLVFSFTLVAALTIALGTWVISKTITAYLAGAMDERVAQDIQCAKMFYRNRQEDLAWTASQLSFSNTIIDLFPDAERGEFQALEGIQEKLQTAIGGDSVRGNRTAVLLDREGVVITGLVIDGDHSTREILGGENWSELGIVASVLETRQALSATEVIPVSILEDSGLADQAEIELVHTSMAAREPFDEREGVAGLGIVAADPLSLGDQFSGAVVVFHLFNNDFSLVDSVKTSTKIDTVTIFFGDLRVSTNVMTETGQRAVGTRVSEEVNEVVLQGGNEYVGNAFVVNENYITRYEPLEDHRGNVVGILYVGARQKAFEDFLNTFRRRVALVALVTILLTFVLATPVSRVITRPLKDLQALADTSRQVASGDLNARAPTTAGGEVGVLAESFNDMLDTLQATQKQLLQSEKLASLGQLSAGIAHELNNPLATVLLLSDLLRKEKDLPEETLKDIEIIVSETERCKGIVSSLLDFARQHQVEVKEVDLNSLICQVVETECRHTRYENVGIHRDLDPDLPKIQVDPDQFQAVIINLLSNAADAMPAGGKITLRTVIENPDQIRLEVRDEGTGISVDDQAKLFTPFFTTKPVGKGTGLGLSIVYGIIKMHRGQVEVDSQPGEGTVFTIKLPVRLPGFESNDRELI
;
A
#
# COMPACT_ATOMS: atom_id res chain seq x y z
N MET A 1 -24.52 -11.80 11.35
CA MET A 1 -24.33 -11.44 9.93
C MET A 1 -25.08 -10.17 9.49
N ARG A 2 -26.40 -10.02 9.74
CA ARG A 2 -27.15 -8.80 9.31
C ARG A 2 -26.70 -7.49 9.98
N SER A 3 -26.22 -7.50 11.22
CA SER A 3 -25.68 -6.31 11.92
C SER A 3 -24.34 -5.85 11.35
N VAL A 4 -23.44 -6.80 11.06
CA VAL A 4 -22.14 -6.54 10.42
C VAL A 4 -22.33 -5.97 9.01
N TRP A 5 -23.32 -6.47 8.26
CA TRP A 5 -23.65 -5.97 6.91
C TRP A 5 -24.24 -4.56 6.94
N ARG A 6 -25.03 -4.19 7.97
CA ARG A 6 -25.53 -2.82 8.17
C ARG A 6 -24.40 -1.86 8.55
N SER A 7 -23.47 -2.27 9.42
CA SER A 7 -22.30 -1.47 9.78
C SER A 7 -21.34 -1.27 8.60
N LEU A 8 -21.13 -2.30 7.77
CA LEU A 8 -20.37 -2.19 6.53
C LEU A 8 -21.04 -1.24 5.52
N LYS A 9 -22.38 -1.31 5.39
CA LYS A 9 -23.12 -0.42 4.49
C LYS A 9 -23.09 1.04 4.96
N ALA A 10 -23.09 1.29 6.29
CA ALA A 10 -22.92 2.63 6.86
C ALA A 10 -21.49 3.17 6.68
N LEU A 11 -20.47 2.31 6.72
CA LEU A 11 -19.09 2.66 6.40
C LEU A 11 -18.87 2.99 4.91
N TYR A 12 -19.60 2.30 4.02
CA TYR A 12 -19.57 2.55 2.58
C TYR A 12 -20.33 3.83 2.16
N SER A 13 -21.25 4.32 3.00
CA SER A 13 -21.97 5.59 2.80
C SER A 13 -21.28 6.80 3.45
N GLY A 14 -20.12 6.62 4.05
CA GLY A 14 -19.30 7.67 4.63
C GLY A 14 -18.59 8.52 3.58
N PRO A 15 -17.99 9.66 3.97
CA PRO A 15 -17.19 10.46 3.05
C PRO A 15 -16.10 9.57 2.41
N PHE A 16 -15.89 9.71 1.12
CA PHE A 16 -14.98 8.90 0.29
C PHE A 16 -13.61 8.63 0.96
N GLN A 17 -13.15 9.58 1.78
CA GLN A 17 -11.94 9.46 2.58
C GLN A 17 -11.98 8.29 3.59
N SER A 18 -13.09 8.12 4.32
CA SER A 18 -13.23 7.05 5.31
C SER A 18 -13.31 5.67 4.65
N THR A 19 -13.96 5.60 3.49
CA THR A 19 -14.05 4.38 2.69
C THR A 19 -12.66 3.94 2.21
N LEU A 20 -11.84 4.89 1.78
CA LEU A 20 -10.49 4.62 1.28
C LEU A 20 -9.55 4.14 2.39
N VAL A 21 -9.56 4.81 3.57
CA VAL A 21 -8.79 4.38 4.75
C VAL A 21 -9.22 2.98 5.20
N PHE A 22 -10.53 2.73 5.26
CA PHE A 22 -11.07 1.42 5.64
C PHE A 22 -10.63 0.33 4.65
N SER A 23 -10.72 0.59 3.35
CA SER A 23 -10.34 -0.38 2.31
C SER A 23 -8.85 -0.73 2.39
N PHE A 24 -7.97 0.25 2.52
CA PHE A 24 -6.53 0.01 2.68
C PHE A 24 -6.22 -0.78 3.95
N THR A 25 -6.85 -0.40 5.07
CA THR A 25 -6.64 -1.09 6.35
C THR A 25 -7.18 -2.54 6.30
N LEU A 26 -8.33 -2.76 5.66
CA LEU A 26 -8.92 -4.08 5.50
C LEU A 26 -8.05 -5.00 4.63
N VAL A 27 -7.58 -4.51 3.48
CA VAL A 27 -6.69 -5.29 2.59
C VAL A 27 -5.40 -5.65 3.33
N ALA A 28 -4.77 -4.68 4.01
CA ALA A 28 -3.58 -4.93 4.82
C ALA A 28 -3.85 -5.96 5.93
N ALA A 29 -4.96 -5.83 6.66
CA ALA A 29 -5.32 -6.76 7.73
C ALA A 29 -5.54 -8.18 7.19
N LEU A 30 -6.22 -8.34 6.06
CA LEU A 30 -6.43 -9.65 5.43
C LEU A 30 -5.12 -10.27 4.95
N THR A 31 -4.25 -9.48 4.33
CA THR A 31 -2.93 -9.95 3.85
C THR A 31 -2.04 -10.39 5.02
N ILE A 32 -2.00 -9.59 6.09
CA ILE A 32 -1.24 -9.90 7.31
C ILE A 32 -1.81 -11.14 7.99
N ALA A 33 -3.14 -11.26 8.11
CA ALA A 33 -3.80 -12.42 8.71
C ALA A 33 -3.48 -13.71 7.94
N LEU A 34 -3.56 -13.66 6.61
CA LEU A 34 -3.22 -14.80 5.75
C LEU A 34 -1.74 -15.18 5.90
N GLY A 35 -0.83 -14.20 5.83
CA GLY A 35 0.61 -14.42 6.01
C GLY A 35 0.93 -15.01 7.40
N THR A 36 0.33 -14.47 8.45
CA THR A 36 0.48 -14.97 9.82
C THR A 36 -0.01 -16.41 9.96
N TRP A 37 -1.17 -16.73 9.36
CA TRP A 37 -1.72 -18.08 9.37
C TRP A 37 -0.81 -19.07 8.66
N VAL A 38 -0.32 -18.74 7.45
CA VAL A 38 0.61 -19.60 6.67
C VAL A 38 1.89 -19.84 7.45
N ILE A 39 2.52 -18.77 7.96
CA ILE A 39 3.78 -18.88 8.72
C ILE A 39 3.57 -19.73 9.98
N SER A 40 2.49 -19.49 10.75
CA SER A 40 2.19 -20.26 11.96
C SER A 40 1.99 -21.75 11.65
N LYS A 41 1.25 -22.07 10.59
CA LYS A 41 1.01 -23.46 10.16
C LYS A 41 2.31 -24.14 9.73
N THR A 42 3.12 -23.45 8.90
CA THR A 42 4.39 -23.99 8.39
C THR A 42 5.39 -24.24 9.53
N ILE A 43 5.54 -23.29 10.45
CA ILE A 43 6.45 -23.45 11.59
C ILE A 43 5.99 -24.58 12.51
N THR A 44 4.68 -24.68 12.79
CA THR A 44 4.16 -25.76 13.62
C THR A 44 4.44 -27.13 12.99
N ALA A 45 4.21 -27.28 11.68
CA ALA A 45 4.47 -28.54 10.96
C ALA A 45 5.97 -28.86 10.91
N TYR A 46 6.82 -27.86 10.65
CA TYR A 46 8.28 -28.04 10.62
C TYR A 46 8.83 -28.48 11.98
N LEU A 47 8.39 -27.84 13.04
CA LEU A 47 8.86 -28.14 14.40
C LEU A 47 8.33 -29.52 14.90
N ALA A 48 7.10 -29.92 14.50
CA ALA A 48 6.62 -31.25 14.80
C ALA A 48 7.50 -32.32 14.13
N GLY A 49 7.79 -32.17 12.84
CA GLY A 49 8.71 -33.06 12.13
C GLY A 49 10.13 -33.09 12.73
N ALA A 50 10.65 -31.93 13.15
CA ALA A 50 11.97 -31.87 13.80
C ALA A 50 11.99 -32.60 15.16
N MET A 51 10.89 -32.57 15.91
CA MET A 51 10.76 -33.31 17.17
C MET A 51 10.68 -34.81 16.95
N ASP A 52 9.93 -35.26 15.95
CA ASP A 52 9.86 -36.68 15.57
C ASP A 52 11.23 -37.21 15.15
N GLU A 53 11.97 -36.44 14.36
CA GLU A 53 13.34 -36.79 13.97
C GLU A 53 14.29 -36.82 15.17
N ARG A 54 14.18 -35.86 16.10
CA ARG A 54 14.96 -35.85 17.35
C ARG A 54 14.71 -37.12 18.16
N VAL A 55 13.44 -37.49 18.39
CA VAL A 55 13.09 -38.68 19.16
C VAL A 55 13.56 -39.96 18.44
N ALA A 56 13.54 -39.96 17.09
CA ALA A 56 14.11 -41.05 16.31
C ALA A 56 15.63 -41.19 16.49
N GLN A 57 16.36 -40.09 16.58
CA GLN A 57 17.79 -40.11 16.88
C GLN A 57 18.05 -40.50 18.32
N ASP A 58 17.23 -40.01 19.27
CA ASP A 58 17.35 -40.32 20.70
C ASP A 58 17.21 -41.83 20.97
N ILE A 59 16.23 -42.52 20.36
CA ILE A 59 16.07 -43.97 20.52
C ILE A 59 17.27 -44.75 19.95
N GLN A 60 17.81 -44.33 18.80
CA GLN A 60 18.99 -44.98 18.20
C GLN A 60 20.23 -44.80 19.13
N CYS A 61 20.37 -43.63 19.73
CA CYS A 61 21.38 -43.43 20.73
C CYS A 61 21.18 -44.34 21.96
N ALA A 62 20.00 -44.40 22.53
CA ALA A 62 19.67 -45.26 23.66
C ALA A 62 19.95 -46.75 23.33
N LYS A 63 19.55 -47.19 22.13
CA LYS A 63 19.81 -48.55 21.61
C LYS A 63 21.29 -48.85 21.47
N MET A 64 22.10 -47.86 21.04
CA MET A 64 23.55 -48.04 20.97
C MET A 64 24.14 -48.24 22.38
N PHE A 65 23.75 -47.48 23.40
CA PHE A 65 24.21 -47.71 24.76
C PHE A 65 23.76 -49.06 25.31
N TYR A 66 22.52 -49.49 24.97
CA TYR A 66 22.01 -50.81 25.31
C TYR A 66 22.84 -51.94 24.71
N ARG A 67 23.08 -51.87 23.40
CA ARG A 67 23.93 -52.86 22.68
C ARG A 67 25.37 -52.87 23.20
N ASN A 68 25.97 -51.73 23.43
CA ASN A 68 27.31 -51.67 24.01
C ASN A 68 27.35 -52.36 25.38
N ARG A 69 26.30 -52.24 26.19
CA ARG A 69 26.21 -52.97 27.47
C ARG A 69 26.14 -54.46 27.23
N GLN A 70 25.33 -54.89 26.25
CA GLN A 70 25.21 -56.32 25.88
C GLN A 70 26.54 -56.88 25.37
N GLU A 71 27.20 -56.15 24.49
CA GLU A 71 28.53 -56.56 23.95
C GLU A 71 29.60 -56.63 25.04
N ASP A 72 29.59 -55.71 26.00
CA ASP A 72 30.49 -55.66 27.15
C ASP A 72 30.30 -56.90 28.05
N LEU A 73 29.05 -57.29 28.30
CA LEU A 73 28.77 -58.51 29.09
C LEU A 73 29.18 -59.79 28.32
N ALA A 74 28.89 -59.84 27.02
CA ALA A 74 29.30 -60.96 26.14
C ALA A 74 30.83 -61.10 26.10
N TRP A 75 31.55 -59.98 26.00
CA TRP A 75 32.98 -59.97 26.00
C TRP A 75 33.55 -60.41 27.37
N THR A 76 32.92 -60.01 28.47
CA THR A 76 33.29 -60.41 29.84
C THR A 76 33.10 -61.91 30.02
N ALA A 77 31.95 -62.45 29.61
CA ALA A 77 31.68 -63.90 29.68
C ALA A 77 32.72 -64.70 28.86
N SER A 78 33.04 -64.21 27.65
CA SER A 78 34.03 -64.86 26.81
C SER A 78 35.45 -64.78 27.40
N GLN A 79 35.83 -63.62 27.95
CA GLN A 79 37.15 -63.53 28.66
C GLN A 79 37.26 -64.50 29.82
N LEU A 80 36.15 -64.71 30.52
CA LEU A 80 36.14 -65.64 31.66
C LEU A 80 36.17 -67.10 31.20
N SER A 81 35.41 -67.47 30.15
CA SER A 81 35.38 -68.84 29.63
C SER A 81 36.70 -69.31 29.03
N PHE A 82 37.51 -68.37 28.45
CA PHE A 82 38.85 -68.61 27.95
C PHE A 82 39.97 -68.35 28.95
N SER A 83 39.66 -68.07 30.23
CA SER A 83 40.64 -67.76 31.26
C SER A 83 41.39 -69.03 31.67
N ASN A 84 42.70 -69.06 31.50
CA ASN A 84 43.53 -70.16 31.95
C ASN A 84 43.34 -70.45 33.44
N THR A 85 43.16 -69.41 34.26
CA THR A 85 42.92 -69.55 35.69
C THR A 85 41.62 -70.34 35.96
N ILE A 86 40.54 -70.03 35.24
CA ILE A 86 39.28 -70.74 35.41
C ILE A 86 39.41 -72.17 34.83
N ILE A 87 39.99 -72.33 33.69
CA ILE A 87 40.19 -73.63 33.03
C ILE A 87 41.02 -74.57 33.95
N ASP A 88 42.09 -74.05 34.49
CA ASP A 88 42.97 -74.88 35.34
C ASP A 88 42.32 -75.21 36.69
N LEU A 89 41.56 -74.33 37.28
CA LEU A 89 40.91 -74.53 38.58
C LEU A 89 39.57 -75.20 38.51
N PHE A 90 38.91 -75.26 37.34
CA PHE A 90 37.57 -75.77 37.18
C PHE A 90 37.36 -77.21 37.71
N PRO A 91 38.24 -78.22 37.45
CA PRO A 91 38.04 -79.57 37.91
C PRO A 91 38.12 -79.71 39.43
N ASP A 92 38.89 -78.87 40.10
CA ASP A 92 39.01 -78.86 41.56
C ASP A 92 37.85 -78.09 42.21
N ALA A 93 37.39 -77.01 41.56
CA ALA A 93 36.21 -76.27 41.97
C ALA A 93 34.91 -77.08 41.85
N GLU A 94 34.78 -77.90 40.80
CA GLU A 94 33.65 -78.86 40.57
C GLU A 94 33.59 -79.87 41.72
N ARG A 95 34.73 -80.25 42.31
CA ARG A 95 34.83 -81.11 43.47
C ARG A 95 34.60 -80.41 44.80
N GLY A 96 34.45 -79.13 44.81
CA GLY A 96 34.23 -78.30 45.97
C GLY A 96 35.52 -77.92 46.73
N GLU A 97 36.69 -77.94 46.06
CA GLU A 97 37.95 -77.55 46.73
C GLU A 97 38.01 -76.04 46.98
N PHE A 98 38.15 -75.64 48.24
CA PHE A 98 38.08 -74.26 48.70
C PHE A 98 39.04 -73.32 47.98
N GLN A 99 40.33 -73.69 47.79
CA GLN A 99 41.31 -72.85 47.13
C GLN A 99 41.01 -72.63 45.65
N ALA A 100 40.41 -73.59 44.98
CA ALA A 100 39.99 -73.46 43.56
C ALA A 100 38.80 -72.50 43.47
N LEU A 101 37.81 -72.65 44.37
CA LEU A 101 36.67 -71.75 44.43
C LEU A 101 37.09 -70.31 44.72
N GLU A 102 38.02 -70.08 45.70
CA GLU A 102 38.52 -68.75 46.04
C GLU A 102 39.28 -68.12 44.83
N GLY A 103 40.13 -68.89 44.15
CA GLY A 103 40.85 -68.42 42.99
C GLY A 103 39.97 -68.06 41.80
N ILE A 104 38.87 -68.80 41.60
CA ILE A 104 37.86 -68.47 40.60
C ILE A 104 37.12 -67.23 40.98
N GLN A 105 36.66 -67.09 42.22
CA GLN A 105 35.99 -65.89 42.74
C GLN A 105 36.81 -64.61 42.54
N GLU A 106 38.12 -64.66 42.90
CA GLU A 106 39.07 -63.53 42.65
C GLU A 106 39.12 -63.15 41.16
N LYS A 107 39.12 -64.15 40.29
CA LYS A 107 39.13 -63.94 38.84
C LYS A 107 37.79 -63.33 38.35
N LEU A 108 36.64 -63.83 38.85
CA LEU A 108 35.33 -63.25 38.57
C LEU A 108 35.27 -61.82 39.08
N GLN A 109 35.71 -61.52 40.29
CA GLN A 109 35.74 -60.19 40.88
C GLN A 109 36.57 -59.21 40.04
N THR A 110 37.74 -59.64 39.57
CA THR A 110 38.59 -58.82 38.70
C THR A 110 37.95 -58.51 37.35
N ALA A 111 37.16 -59.48 36.79
CA ALA A 111 36.54 -59.29 35.50
C ALA A 111 35.30 -58.41 35.53
N ILE A 112 34.46 -58.47 36.59
CA ILE A 112 33.22 -57.73 36.70
C ILE A 112 33.34 -56.49 37.57
N GLY A 113 34.44 -56.30 38.36
CA GLY A 113 34.64 -55.25 39.34
C GLY A 113 35.39 -54.01 38.87
N GLY A 114 35.58 -53.81 37.56
CA GLY A 114 36.35 -52.67 37.04
C GLY A 114 35.74 -51.30 37.36
N ASP A 115 36.58 -50.30 37.72
CA ASP A 115 36.17 -48.92 38.08
C ASP A 115 35.28 -48.17 37.06
N SER A 116 35.31 -48.62 35.81
CA SER A 116 34.53 -48.01 34.72
C SER A 116 33.10 -48.53 34.63
N VAL A 117 32.76 -49.53 35.43
CA VAL A 117 31.49 -50.25 35.35
C VAL A 117 30.48 -49.70 36.38
N ARG A 118 29.44 -49.07 35.88
CA ARG A 118 28.32 -48.59 36.70
C ARG A 118 27.21 -49.63 36.69
N GLY A 119 26.58 -49.84 37.83
CA GLY A 119 25.46 -50.76 38.00
C GLY A 119 25.89 -52.13 38.52
N ASN A 120 24.85 -52.97 38.81
CA ASN A 120 25.08 -54.35 39.28
C ASN A 120 25.64 -55.27 38.21
N ARG A 121 26.49 -56.25 38.57
CA ARG A 121 26.94 -57.32 37.70
C ARG A 121 27.03 -58.62 38.47
N THR A 122 26.56 -59.68 37.82
CA THR A 122 26.63 -61.03 38.34
C THR A 122 27.49 -61.89 37.37
N ALA A 123 28.41 -62.64 37.87
CA ALA A 123 29.13 -63.63 37.10
C ALA A 123 29.10 -64.97 37.86
N VAL A 124 28.77 -66.03 37.12
CA VAL A 124 28.56 -67.38 37.67
C VAL A 124 29.23 -68.39 36.76
N LEU A 125 29.83 -69.40 37.37
CA LEU A 125 30.39 -70.58 36.72
C LEU A 125 29.43 -71.75 36.94
N LEU A 126 29.00 -72.39 35.84
CA LEU A 126 28.07 -73.53 35.85
C LEU A 126 28.76 -74.80 35.35
N ASP A 127 28.36 -75.94 35.86
CA ASP A 127 28.73 -77.25 35.34
C ASP A 127 27.97 -77.61 34.03
N ARG A 128 28.09 -78.85 33.52
CA ARG A 128 27.46 -79.32 32.29
C ARG A 128 25.93 -79.46 32.40
N GLU A 129 25.42 -79.68 33.57
CA GLU A 129 23.99 -79.79 33.91
C GLU A 129 23.37 -78.43 34.26
N GLY A 130 24.16 -77.32 34.27
CA GLY A 130 23.71 -76.01 34.62
C GLY A 130 23.66 -75.72 36.11
N VAL A 131 24.32 -76.57 36.92
CA VAL A 131 24.40 -76.34 38.37
C VAL A 131 25.51 -75.37 38.68
N VAL A 132 25.23 -74.40 39.54
CA VAL A 132 26.19 -73.38 39.99
C VAL A 132 27.34 -74.03 40.75
N ILE A 133 28.57 -73.82 40.30
CA ILE A 133 29.81 -74.17 41.01
C ILE A 133 30.16 -73.05 41.96
N THR A 134 30.27 -71.82 41.48
CA THR A 134 30.50 -70.59 42.25
C THR A 134 30.11 -69.39 41.45
N GLY A 135 29.87 -68.29 42.13
CA GLY A 135 29.54 -67.01 41.48
C GLY A 135 29.75 -65.83 42.43
N LEU A 136 29.59 -64.66 41.83
CA LEU A 136 29.79 -63.38 42.48
C LEU A 136 28.86 -62.32 41.94
N VAL A 137 28.28 -61.54 42.85
CA VAL A 137 27.50 -60.32 42.54
C VAL A 137 28.31 -59.13 43.00
N ILE A 138 28.45 -58.13 42.15
CA ILE A 138 28.91 -56.81 42.54
C ILE A 138 27.76 -55.81 42.38
N ASP A 139 27.37 -55.23 43.48
CA ASP A 139 26.31 -54.21 43.50
C ASP A 139 26.80 -52.83 43.03
N GLY A 140 25.88 -51.91 42.76
CA GLY A 140 26.20 -50.55 42.24
C GLY A 140 27.02 -49.70 43.25
N ASP A 141 27.09 -50.09 44.51
CA ASP A 141 27.92 -49.48 45.55
C ASP A 141 29.29 -50.19 45.71
N HIS A 142 29.64 -51.11 44.79
CA HIS A 142 30.83 -51.96 44.78
C HIS A 142 30.90 -53.00 45.96
N SER A 143 29.79 -53.20 46.65
CA SER A 143 29.69 -54.31 47.59
C SER A 143 29.70 -55.62 46.83
N THR A 144 30.29 -56.64 47.39
CA THR A 144 30.47 -57.95 46.75
C THR A 144 29.72 -59.02 47.58
N ARG A 145 28.94 -59.85 46.90
CA ARG A 145 28.25 -60.99 47.47
C ARG A 145 28.64 -62.26 46.73
N GLU A 146 28.91 -63.34 47.47
CA GLU A 146 29.17 -64.63 46.88
C GLU A 146 27.90 -65.39 46.60
N ILE A 147 27.84 -66.08 45.43
CA ILE A 147 26.79 -67.02 45.10
C ILE A 147 27.32 -68.42 45.42
N LEU A 148 26.63 -69.10 46.35
CA LEU A 148 26.98 -70.46 46.75
C LEU A 148 26.58 -71.46 45.69
N GLY A 149 27.36 -72.54 45.53
CA GLY A 149 27.10 -73.61 44.57
C GLY A 149 25.95 -74.53 44.99
N GLY A 150 25.39 -75.21 44.00
CA GLY A 150 24.40 -76.27 44.18
C GLY A 150 23.03 -76.04 43.53
N GLU A 151 22.67 -74.78 43.18
CA GLU A 151 21.39 -74.46 42.51
C GLU A 151 21.55 -74.60 40.98
N ASN A 152 20.45 -75.00 40.32
CA ASN A 152 20.44 -75.25 38.86
C ASN A 152 19.88 -74.06 38.10
N TRP A 153 20.66 -73.39 37.25
CA TRP A 153 20.29 -72.24 36.47
C TRP A 153 19.87 -72.55 35.01
N SER A 154 19.73 -73.89 34.69
CA SER A 154 19.20 -74.28 33.35
C SER A 154 17.74 -73.82 33.11
N GLU A 155 17.02 -73.37 34.17
CA GLU A 155 15.72 -72.73 34.06
C GLU A 155 15.81 -71.39 33.26
N LEU A 156 16.94 -70.73 33.27
CA LEU A 156 17.18 -69.55 32.43
C LEU A 156 17.36 -69.99 30.98
N GLY A 157 16.44 -69.60 30.08
CA GLY A 157 16.30 -70.09 28.73
C GLY A 157 17.60 -70.01 27.91
N ILE A 158 18.32 -68.90 28.05
CA ILE A 158 19.59 -68.66 27.33
C ILE A 158 20.69 -69.63 27.83
N VAL A 159 20.70 -69.95 29.15
CA VAL A 159 21.64 -70.94 29.70
C VAL A 159 21.34 -72.32 29.12
N ALA A 160 20.10 -72.78 29.16
CA ALA A 160 19.71 -74.03 28.52
C ALA A 160 20.15 -74.11 27.08
N SER A 161 19.93 -73.01 26.32
CA SER A 161 20.34 -72.97 24.90
C SER A 161 21.85 -73.06 24.69
N VAL A 162 22.65 -72.42 25.55
CA VAL A 162 24.14 -72.51 25.50
C VAL A 162 24.65 -73.90 25.86
N LEU A 163 24.06 -74.52 26.89
CA LEU A 163 24.42 -75.90 27.28
C LEU A 163 24.12 -76.90 26.15
N GLU A 164 23.03 -76.70 25.44
CA GLU A 164 22.62 -77.58 24.35
C GLU A 164 23.42 -77.32 23.06
N THR A 165 23.47 -76.04 22.62
CA THR A 165 24.08 -75.66 21.31
C THR A 165 25.59 -75.53 21.36
N ARG A 166 26.17 -75.30 22.55
CA ARG A 166 27.59 -74.98 22.83
C ARG A 166 28.07 -73.73 22.06
N GLN A 167 27.12 -72.78 21.86
CA GLN A 167 27.43 -71.49 21.22
C GLN A 167 27.21 -70.36 22.22
N ALA A 168 28.10 -69.38 22.23
CA ALA A 168 27.94 -68.20 23.05
C ALA A 168 26.73 -67.42 22.62
N LEU A 169 25.89 -66.97 23.57
CA LEU A 169 24.71 -66.20 23.37
C LEU A 169 24.67 -64.98 24.30
N SER A 170 24.11 -63.87 23.82
CA SER A 170 23.85 -62.73 24.64
C SER A 170 22.53 -62.07 24.19
N ALA A 171 21.58 -61.92 25.14
CA ALA A 171 20.26 -61.37 24.86
C ALA A 171 19.65 -60.69 26.11
N THR A 172 18.55 -60.05 25.91
CA THR A 172 17.67 -59.61 26.99
C THR A 172 16.86 -60.80 27.51
N GLU A 173 16.90 -61.06 28.79
CA GLU A 173 16.25 -62.26 29.34
C GLU A 173 15.39 -61.89 30.57
N VAL A 174 14.34 -62.65 30.77
CA VAL A 174 13.61 -62.62 32.02
C VAL A 174 14.30 -63.59 33.01
N ILE A 175 14.85 -63.00 34.10
CA ILE A 175 15.57 -63.77 35.13
C ILE A 175 14.54 -64.27 36.13
N PRO A 176 14.46 -65.63 36.29
CA PRO A 176 13.52 -66.23 37.24
C PRO A 176 13.76 -65.80 38.70
N VAL A 177 12.72 -65.85 39.51
CA VAL A 177 12.77 -65.50 40.92
C VAL A 177 13.77 -66.38 41.70
N SER A 178 13.82 -67.69 41.36
CA SER A 178 14.78 -68.65 41.92
C SER A 178 16.23 -68.17 41.77
N ILE A 179 16.62 -67.76 40.60
CA ILE A 179 17.98 -67.23 40.30
C ILE A 179 18.22 -65.92 41.01
N LEU A 180 17.20 -65.06 41.17
CA LEU A 180 17.33 -63.78 41.90
C LEU A 180 17.50 -64.04 43.40
N GLU A 181 16.81 -65.02 43.95
CA GLU A 181 16.96 -65.47 45.35
C GLU A 181 18.38 -66.01 45.60
N ASP A 182 18.85 -66.91 44.73
CA ASP A 182 20.17 -67.50 44.80
C ASP A 182 21.31 -66.46 44.71
N SER A 183 21.14 -65.44 43.85
CA SER A 183 22.06 -64.32 43.69
C SER A 183 21.91 -63.23 44.73
N GLY A 184 20.84 -63.30 45.59
CA GLY A 184 20.54 -62.27 46.56
C GLY A 184 20.06 -60.93 45.95
N LEU A 185 19.51 -61.00 44.71
CA LEU A 185 19.00 -59.83 43.97
C LEU A 185 17.48 -59.74 44.01
N ALA A 186 16.80 -60.61 44.75
CA ALA A 186 15.34 -60.66 44.82
C ALA A 186 14.76 -59.33 45.30
N ASP A 187 15.29 -58.72 46.35
CA ASP A 187 14.83 -57.42 46.89
C ASP A 187 14.99 -56.29 45.85
N GLN A 188 16.05 -56.34 45.04
CA GLN A 188 16.28 -55.36 43.99
C GLN A 188 15.27 -55.58 42.83
N ALA A 189 14.91 -56.80 42.56
CA ALA A 189 14.00 -57.16 41.46
C ALA A 189 12.53 -56.82 41.82
N GLU A 190 12.18 -56.79 43.10
CA GLU A 190 10.84 -56.46 43.57
C GLU A 190 10.46 -55.02 43.24
N ILE A 191 9.29 -54.84 42.60
CA ILE A 191 8.76 -53.53 42.19
C ILE A 191 7.33 -53.37 42.66
N GLU A 192 7.11 -52.33 43.48
CA GLU A 192 5.77 -51.95 43.90
C GLU A 192 5.00 -51.35 42.73
N LEU A 193 3.82 -51.89 42.46
CA LEU A 193 2.93 -51.47 41.36
C LEU A 193 2.26 -50.13 41.67
N VAL A 194 2.44 -49.17 40.78
CA VAL A 194 1.81 -47.85 40.85
C VAL A 194 0.72 -47.75 39.78
N HIS A 195 -0.51 -47.64 40.23
CA HIS A 195 -1.66 -47.49 39.32
C HIS A 195 -1.73 -46.10 38.71
N THR A 196 -1.77 -46.07 37.36
CA THR A 196 -2.03 -44.86 36.59
C THR A 196 -3.30 -45.02 35.77
N SER A 197 -3.99 -43.91 35.50
CA SER A 197 -5.31 -43.94 34.85
C SER A 197 -5.30 -44.45 33.40
N MET A 198 -4.15 -44.48 32.75
CA MET A 198 -3.99 -44.90 31.34
C MET A 198 -3.29 -46.25 31.22
N ALA A 199 -2.92 -46.88 32.33
CA ALA A 199 -2.20 -48.15 32.36
C ALA A 199 -3.04 -49.30 31.74
N ALA A 200 -2.35 -50.24 31.10
CA ALA A 200 -2.93 -51.51 30.66
C ALA A 200 -3.61 -52.20 31.85
N ARG A 201 -4.74 -52.85 31.61
CA ARG A 201 -5.58 -53.45 32.66
C ARG A 201 -5.00 -54.74 33.21
N GLU A 202 -4.38 -55.51 32.34
CA GLU A 202 -3.76 -56.79 32.67
C GLU A 202 -2.26 -56.71 32.40
N PRO A 203 -1.41 -57.37 33.21
CA PRO A 203 0.02 -57.45 32.94
C PRO A 203 0.32 -58.19 31.64
N PHE A 204 1.35 -57.76 30.90
CA PHE A 204 1.81 -58.49 29.71
C PHE A 204 2.45 -59.83 30.08
N ASP A 205 3.19 -59.85 31.18
CA ASP A 205 3.81 -61.08 31.75
C ASP A 205 3.40 -61.18 33.22
N GLU A 206 2.89 -62.34 33.61
CA GLU A 206 2.46 -62.63 34.99
C GLU A 206 3.60 -62.58 36.01
N ARG A 207 4.84 -62.67 35.58
CA ARG A 207 6.05 -62.59 36.40
C ARG A 207 6.51 -61.15 36.71
N GLU A 208 5.89 -60.15 36.08
CA GLU A 208 6.19 -58.76 36.37
C GLU A 208 6.07 -58.39 37.82
N GLY A 209 7.03 -57.58 38.34
CA GLY A 209 7.03 -57.15 39.72
C GLY A 209 7.78 -58.08 40.66
N VAL A 210 8.04 -59.35 40.29
CA VAL A 210 8.78 -60.32 41.10
C VAL A 210 9.99 -60.89 40.36
N ALA A 211 9.88 -61.19 39.06
CA ALA A 211 11.04 -61.60 38.25
C ALA A 211 11.84 -60.38 37.76
N GLY A 212 13.04 -60.60 37.32
CA GLY A 212 13.96 -59.58 36.83
C GLY A 212 14.03 -59.53 35.31
N LEU A 213 14.24 -58.33 34.76
CA LEU A 213 14.69 -58.14 33.36
C LEU A 213 16.15 -57.78 33.36
N GLY A 214 16.96 -58.49 32.57
CA GLY A 214 18.37 -58.18 32.46
C GLY A 214 18.98 -58.50 31.10
N ILE A 215 20.16 -58.01 30.86
CA ILE A 215 21.03 -58.53 29.77
C ILE A 215 21.82 -59.68 30.33
N VAL A 216 21.70 -60.85 29.67
CA VAL A 216 22.43 -62.06 30.03
C VAL A 216 23.34 -62.43 28.88
N ALA A 217 24.60 -62.72 29.22
CA ALA A 217 25.57 -63.32 28.31
C ALA A 217 26.03 -64.64 28.89
N ALA A 218 25.94 -65.71 28.10
CA ALA A 218 26.42 -67.03 28.48
C ALA A 218 27.40 -67.56 27.45
N ASP A 219 28.52 -68.04 27.88
CA ASP A 219 29.62 -68.53 27.03
C ASP A 219 30.02 -69.94 27.47
N PRO A 220 30.13 -70.92 26.53
CA PRO A 220 30.45 -72.28 26.85
C PRO A 220 31.89 -72.38 27.34
N LEU A 221 32.09 -73.14 28.40
CA LEU A 221 33.42 -73.46 28.93
C LEU A 221 33.83 -74.83 28.49
N SER A 222 35.07 -74.92 27.94
CA SER A 222 35.63 -76.20 27.48
C SER A 222 37.02 -76.38 28.05
N LEU A 223 37.32 -77.60 28.58
CA LEU A 223 38.62 -78.03 29.04
C LEU A 223 39.26 -78.87 27.89
N GLY A 224 40.16 -78.24 27.14
CA GLY A 224 40.62 -78.80 25.88
C GLY A 224 39.48 -78.91 24.87
N ASP A 225 39.24 -80.13 24.34
CA ASP A 225 38.14 -80.40 23.43
C ASP A 225 36.86 -80.81 24.12
N GLN A 226 36.82 -80.93 25.44
CA GLN A 226 35.70 -81.41 26.17
C GLN A 226 34.87 -80.24 26.77
N PHE A 227 33.58 -80.18 26.40
CA PHE A 227 32.62 -79.26 27.02
C PHE A 227 32.48 -79.57 28.49
N SER A 228 32.60 -78.57 29.34
CA SER A 228 32.71 -78.77 30.79
C SER A 228 31.62 -77.95 31.56
N GLY A 229 31.11 -76.90 30.94
CA GLY A 229 30.09 -76.04 31.60
C GLY A 229 29.88 -74.75 30.87
N ALA A 230 29.45 -73.72 31.56
CA ALA A 230 29.26 -72.39 30.99
C ALA A 230 29.60 -71.29 32.01
N VAL A 231 30.07 -70.15 31.51
CA VAL A 231 30.16 -68.91 32.28
C VAL A 231 28.97 -68.05 31.92
N VAL A 232 28.25 -67.57 32.91
CA VAL A 232 27.11 -66.65 32.78
C VAL A 232 27.44 -65.34 33.42
N VAL A 233 27.25 -64.24 32.68
CA VAL A 233 27.39 -62.88 33.18
C VAL A 233 26.11 -62.14 32.89
N PHE A 234 25.51 -61.49 33.86
CA PHE A 234 24.31 -60.70 33.61
C PHE A 234 24.28 -59.36 34.37
N HIS A 235 23.44 -58.43 33.90
CA HIS A 235 23.13 -57.16 34.52
C HIS A 235 21.62 -57.07 34.65
N LEU A 236 21.12 -56.90 35.89
CA LEU A 236 19.69 -56.76 36.23
C LEU A 236 19.27 -55.28 36.11
N PHE A 237 18.21 -54.97 35.36
CA PHE A 237 17.70 -53.63 35.18
C PHE A 237 16.75 -53.16 36.27
N ASN A 238 16.03 -54.10 36.95
CA ASN A 238 15.08 -53.75 38.02
C ASN A 238 15.79 -52.89 39.08
N ASN A 239 15.25 -51.67 39.31
CA ASN A 239 15.79 -50.69 40.25
C ASN A 239 17.26 -50.32 40.05
N ASP A 240 17.85 -50.69 38.91
CA ASP A 240 19.16 -50.19 38.48
C ASP A 240 19.00 -49.07 37.43
N PHE A 241 19.56 -47.93 37.73
CA PHE A 241 19.40 -46.74 36.89
C PHE A 241 20.68 -46.35 36.12
N SER A 242 21.73 -47.16 36.26
CA SER A 242 23.06 -46.87 35.75
C SER A 242 23.08 -46.64 34.22
N LEU A 243 22.31 -47.48 33.47
CA LEU A 243 22.23 -47.36 32.03
C LEU A 243 21.42 -46.11 31.59
N VAL A 244 20.23 -45.93 32.15
CA VAL A 244 19.37 -44.79 31.78
C VAL A 244 19.95 -43.43 32.16
N ASP A 245 20.70 -43.37 33.27
CA ASP A 245 21.38 -42.14 33.70
C ASP A 245 22.66 -41.89 32.85
N SER A 246 23.36 -42.95 32.43
CA SER A 246 24.48 -42.81 31.51
C SER A 246 24.08 -42.30 30.16
N VAL A 247 22.95 -42.79 29.61
CA VAL A 247 22.37 -42.28 28.38
C VAL A 247 22.00 -40.81 28.54
N LYS A 248 21.25 -40.45 29.59
CA LYS A 248 20.85 -39.05 29.86
C LYS A 248 22.04 -38.11 29.96
N THR A 249 23.07 -38.52 30.72
CA THR A 249 24.24 -37.66 30.98
C THR A 249 25.08 -37.45 29.72
N SER A 250 25.20 -38.49 28.88
CA SER A 250 26.06 -38.46 27.69
C SER A 250 25.38 -37.82 26.47
N THR A 251 24.07 -37.89 26.35
CA THR A 251 23.33 -37.56 25.11
C THR A 251 22.37 -36.35 25.23
N LYS A 252 22.05 -35.88 26.43
CA LYS A 252 21.02 -34.87 26.72
C LYS A 252 19.60 -35.31 26.36
N ILE A 253 19.35 -36.62 26.25
CA ILE A 253 17.99 -37.18 26.09
C ILE A 253 17.19 -36.83 27.36
N ASP A 254 15.94 -36.35 27.18
CA ASP A 254 15.17 -35.90 28.33
C ASP A 254 14.78 -37.07 29.26
N THR A 255 14.26 -38.14 28.65
CA THR A 255 13.83 -39.32 29.39
C THR A 255 14.18 -40.62 28.65
N VAL A 256 14.64 -41.61 29.44
CA VAL A 256 14.93 -42.98 28.99
C VAL A 256 14.32 -43.93 29.98
N THR A 257 13.74 -45.01 29.54
CA THR A 257 13.12 -46.04 30.38
C THR A 257 13.28 -47.42 29.78
N ILE A 258 13.49 -48.42 30.64
CA ILE A 258 13.41 -49.83 30.31
C ILE A 258 12.20 -50.40 31.05
N PHE A 259 11.38 -51.13 30.30
CA PHE A 259 10.19 -51.84 30.85
C PHE A 259 10.43 -53.33 30.76
N PHE A 260 10.04 -54.04 31.78
CA PHE A 260 9.83 -55.49 31.77
C PHE A 260 8.36 -55.75 31.42
N GLY A 261 8.12 -56.36 30.27
CA GLY A 261 6.77 -56.36 29.74
C GLY A 261 6.27 -54.93 29.62
N ASP A 262 5.15 -54.65 30.24
CA ASP A 262 4.55 -53.32 30.32
C ASP A 262 4.92 -52.50 31.61
N LEU A 263 5.64 -53.13 32.56
CA LEU A 263 6.04 -52.55 33.84
C LEU A 263 7.38 -51.79 33.74
N ARG A 264 7.41 -50.58 34.21
CA ARG A 264 8.59 -49.72 34.25
C ARG A 264 9.55 -50.15 35.36
N VAL A 265 10.71 -50.71 34.96
CA VAL A 265 11.70 -51.27 35.89
C VAL A 265 12.93 -50.39 36.09
N SER A 266 13.35 -49.64 35.07
CA SER A 266 14.47 -48.70 35.11
C SER A 266 14.13 -47.41 34.38
N THR A 267 14.29 -46.27 35.06
CA THR A 267 13.87 -44.97 34.45
C THR A 267 14.59 -43.78 35.06
N ASN A 268 14.73 -42.73 34.28
CA ASN A 268 15.12 -41.42 34.75
C ASN A 268 13.94 -40.42 34.77
N VAL A 269 12.70 -40.87 34.49
CA VAL A 269 11.48 -40.09 34.68
C VAL A 269 11.21 -39.91 36.16
N MET A 270 10.95 -38.67 36.59
CA MET A 270 10.63 -38.36 37.99
C MET A 270 9.15 -38.07 38.17
N THR A 271 8.61 -38.51 39.31
CA THR A 271 7.29 -38.15 39.81
C THR A 271 7.26 -36.70 40.33
N GLU A 272 6.08 -36.18 40.65
CA GLU A 272 5.93 -34.88 41.31
C GLU A 272 6.61 -34.79 42.67
N THR A 273 6.77 -35.92 43.34
CA THR A 273 7.44 -36.03 44.63
C THR A 273 8.97 -36.10 44.52
N GLY A 274 9.52 -36.11 43.29
CA GLY A 274 10.94 -36.22 43.05
C GLY A 274 11.50 -37.64 43.12
N GLN A 275 10.66 -38.66 43.22
CA GLN A 275 11.05 -40.06 43.15
C GLN A 275 11.06 -40.52 41.67
N ARG A 276 11.74 -41.61 41.36
CA ARG A 276 11.69 -42.22 40.03
C ARG A 276 10.36 -42.92 39.83
N ALA A 277 9.80 -42.81 38.62
CA ALA A 277 8.48 -43.32 38.29
C ALA A 277 8.48 -44.83 38.00
N VAL A 278 9.25 -45.61 38.77
CA VAL A 278 9.27 -47.09 38.72
C VAL A 278 7.92 -47.64 39.14
N GLY A 279 7.51 -48.78 38.64
CA GLY A 279 6.26 -49.45 38.98
C GLY A 279 5.04 -48.99 38.22
N THR A 280 5.18 -47.98 37.33
CA THR A 280 4.09 -47.58 36.46
C THR A 280 4.06 -48.43 35.17
N ARG A 281 2.88 -48.64 34.58
CA ARG A 281 2.70 -49.42 33.36
C ARG A 281 2.55 -48.53 32.13
N VAL A 282 2.86 -49.07 30.96
CA VAL A 282 2.57 -48.42 29.66
C VAL A 282 1.07 -48.32 29.42
N SER A 283 0.64 -47.49 28.49
CA SER A 283 -0.75 -47.41 28.05
C SER A 283 -1.18 -48.66 27.27
N GLU A 284 -2.47 -48.95 27.21
CA GLU A 284 -3.06 -50.06 26.45
C GLU A 284 -2.60 -50.01 24.98
N GLU A 285 -2.62 -48.80 24.37
CA GLU A 285 -2.20 -48.60 22.96
C GLU A 285 -0.75 -49.01 22.73
N VAL A 286 0.15 -48.67 23.64
CA VAL A 286 1.58 -49.06 23.54
C VAL A 286 1.76 -50.56 23.74
N ASN A 287 1.01 -51.15 24.68
CA ASN A 287 1.00 -52.60 24.93
C ASN A 287 0.59 -53.38 23.65
N GLU A 288 -0.54 -53.02 23.02
CA GLU A 288 -0.99 -53.66 21.78
C GLU A 288 0.02 -53.56 20.65
N VAL A 289 0.63 -52.40 20.42
CA VAL A 289 1.52 -52.17 19.26
C VAL A 289 2.91 -52.75 19.50
N VAL A 290 3.48 -52.56 20.70
CA VAL A 290 4.90 -52.92 20.93
C VAL A 290 5.05 -54.28 21.48
N LEU A 291 4.28 -54.65 22.53
CA LEU A 291 4.45 -55.95 23.18
C LEU A 291 3.75 -57.09 22.41
N GLN A 292 2.47 -56.88 22.04
CA GLN A 292 1.70 -57.89 21.31
C GLN A 292 2.04 -57.89 19.81
N GLY A 293 2.25 -56.70 19.22
CA GLY A 293 2.52 -56.57 17.79
C GLY A 293 3.98 -56.67 17.39
N GLY A 294 4.93 -56.50 18.30
CA GLY A 294 6.36 -56.51 18.06
C GLY A 294 6.84 -55.32 17.20
N ASN A 295 6.04 -54.25 17.09
CA ASN A 295 6.32 -53.08 16.27
C ASN A 295 6.79 -51.89 17.14
N GLU A 296 7.48 -50.94 16.53
CA GLU A 296 7.76 -49.68 17.19
C GLU A 296 6.50 -48.81 17.32
N TYR A 297 6.41 -48.06 18.39
CA TYR A 297 5.36 -47.05 18.58
C TYR A 297 5.98 -45.64 18.66
N VAL A 298 5.42 -44.73 17.88
CA VAL A 298 5.77 -43.29 17.88
C VAL A 298 4.50 -42.49 18.12
N GLY A 299 4.49 -41.69 19.17
CA GLY A 299 3.29 -40.90 19.48
C GLY A 299 3.48 -39.94 20.65
N ASN A 300 2.40 -39.23 20.95
CA ASN A 300 2.33 -38.41 22.16
C ASN A 300 1.85 -39.25 23.31
N ALA A 301 2.60 -39.27 24.39
CA ALA A 301 2.19 -39.96 25.60
C ALA A 301 2.19 -39.00 26.81
N PHE A 302 1.16 -39.15 27.65
CA PHE A 302 1.15 -38.51 28.95
C PHE A 302 1.90 -39.39 29.94
N VAL A 303 3.12 -38.96 30.32
CA VAL A 303 3.99 -39.76 31.18
C VAL A 303 4.05 -39.08 32.56
N VAL A 304 3.50 -39.73 33.56
CA VAL A 304 3.40 -39.28 34.94
C VAL A 304 2.60 -37.94 35.08
N ASN A 305 3.15 -36.82 34.66
CA ASN A 305 2.54 -35.49 34.86
C ASN A 305 2.77 -34.52 33.67
N GLU A 306 3.47 -34.96 32.62
CA GLU A 306 3.79 -34.12 31.49
C GLU A 306 3.54 -34.83 30.15
N ASN A 307 3.31 -34.08 29.08
CA ASN A 307 3.23 -34.61 27.74
C ASN A 307 4.63 -34.73 27.10
N TYR A 308 4.87 -35.88 26.51
CA TYR A 308 6.09 -36.23 25.79
C TYR A 308 5.78 -36.66 24.37
N ILE A 309 6.68 -36.34 23.46
CA ILE A 309 6.76 -37.03 22.19
C ILE A 309 7.67 -38.23 22.43
N THR A 310 7.15 -39.43 22.16
CA THR A 310 7.73 -40.66 22.68
C THR A 310 7.97 -41.66 21.55
N ARG A 311 8.97 -42.51 21.76
CA ARG A 311 9.23 -43.66 20.93
C ARG A 311 9.53 -44.88 21.81
N TYR A 312 8.91 -46.00 21.47
CA TYR A 312 9.05 -47.28 22.16
C TYR A 312 9.51 -48.33 21.15
N GLU A 313 10.56 -49.05 21.50
CA GLU A 313 11.04 -50.20 20.70
C GLU A 313 11.00 -51.49 21.55
N PRO A 314 10.61 -52.62 20.95
CA PRO A 314 10.59 -53.91 21.66
C PRO A 314 12.00 -54.37 22.00
N LEU A 315 12.16 -54.98 23.18
CA LEU A 315 13.33 -55.79 23.57
C LEU A 315 13.01 -57.23 23.47
N GLU A 316 13.83 -57.99 22.75
CA GLU A 316 13.60 -59.39 22.45
C GLU A 316 14.59 -60.29 23.21
N ASP A 317 14.09 -61.48 23.58
CA ASP A 317 14.90 -62.58 24.16
C ASP A 317 15.79 -63.26 23.05
N HIS A 318 16.61 -64.24 23.48
CA HIS A 318 17.46 -65.02 22.55
C HIS A 318 16.63 -65.85 21.51
N ARG A 319 15.31 -66.00 21.70
CA ARG A 319 14.41 -66.72 20.76
C ARG A 319 13.60 -65.77 19.90
N GLY A 320 13.72 -64.45 20.07
CA GLY A 320 12.98 -63.45 19.34
C GLY A 320 11.59 -63.12 19.93
N ASN A 321 11.30 -63.54 21.15
CA ASN A 321 10.06 -63.12 21.83
C ASN A 321 10.27 -61.74 22.47
N VAL A 322 9.25 -60.91 22.40
CA VAL A 322 9.28 -59.63 23.08
C VAL A 322 9.14 -59.82 24.59
N VAL A 323 10.12 -59.33 25.36
CA VAL A 323 10.18 -59.45 26.82
C VAL A 323 10.15 -58.09 27.55
N GLY A 324 10.29 -57.01 26.79
CA GLY A 324 10.29 -55.65 27.37
C GLY A 324 10.31 -54.57 26.32
N ILE A 325 10.49 -53.36 26.77
CA ILE A 325 10.46 -52.16 25.95
C ILE A 325 11.63 -51.26 26.33
N LEU A 326 12.31 -50.70 25.31
CA LEU A 326 13.20 -49.52 25.43
C LEU A 326 12.43 -48.28 24.98
N TYR A 327 12.37 -47.30 25.84
CA TYR A 327 11.63 -46.07 25.64
C TYR A 327 12.54 -44.86 25.73
N VAL A 328 12.26 -43.87 24.85
CA VAL A 328 12.75 -42.48 24.96
C VAL A 328 11.61 -41.50 24.81
N GLY A 329 11.75 -40.34 25.46
CA GLY A 329 10.76 -39.27 25.36
C GLY A 329 11.37 -37.89 25.42
N ALA A 330 10.90 -36.99 24.58
CA ALA A 330 11.25 -35.58 24.59
C ALA A 330 10.06 -34.75 25.14
N ARG A 331 10.34 -33.81 26.06
CA ARG A 331 9.30 -32.98 26.69
C ARG A 331 8.62 -32.06 25.71
N GLN A 332 7.29 -32.12 25.63
CA GLN A 332 6.49 -31.26 24.76
C GLN A 332 6.38 -29.81 25.28
N LYS A 333 6.47 -29.60 26.59
CA LYS A 333 6.27 -28.30 27.24
C LYS A 333 7.19 -27.18 26.71
N ALA A 334 8.48 -27.45 26.55
CA ALA A 334 9.42 -26.47 26.02
C ALA A 334 9.08 -26.03 24.58
N PHE A 335 8.55 -26.96 23.80
CA PHE A 335 8.07 -26.75 22.45
C PHE A 335 6.76 -25.91 22.44
N GLU A 336 5.80 -26.24 23.29
CA GLU A 336 4.57 -25.46 23.43
C GLU A 336 4.82 -24.03 23.90
N ASP A 337 5.69 -23.84 24.87
CA ASP A 337 6.09 -22.53 25.37
C ASP A 337 6.76 -21.67 24.27
N PHE A 338 7.61 -22.30 23.45
CA PHE A 338 8.17 -21.64 22.28
C PHE A 338 7.11 -21.23 21.28
N LEU A 339 6.18 -22.15 20.91
CA LEU A 339 5.08 -21.86 19.98
C LEU A 339 4.17 -20.73 20.49
N ASN A 340 3.84 -20.77 21.79
CA ASN A 340 2.99 -19.74 22.41
C ASN A 340 3.68 -18.38 22.42
N THR A 341 4.97 -18.35 22.75
CA THR A 341 5.78 -17.12 22.70
C THR A 341 5.88 -16.60 21.26
N PHE A 342 6.15 -17.47 20.30
CA PHE A 342 6.17 -17.14 18.88
C PHE A 342 4.83 -16.56 18.40
N ARG A 343 3.71 -17.24 18.69
CA ARG A 343 2.37 -16.77 18.32
C ARG A 343 2.05 -15.40 18.92
N ARG A 344 2.41 -15.13 20.17
CA ARG A 344 2.24 -13.82 20.83
C ARG A 344 3.05 -12.72 20.13
N ARG A 345 4.32 -12.99 19.79
CA ARG A 345 5.19 -12.03 19.10
C ARG A 345 4.66 -11.72 17.69
N VAL A 346 4.26 -12.73 16.94
CA VAL A 346 3.68 -12.56 15.60
C VAL A 346 2.36 -11.77 15.66
N ALA A 347 1.48 -12.06 16.62
CA ALA A 347 0.25 -11.32 16.83
C ALA A 347 0.52 -9.84 17.18
N LEU A 348 1.54 -9.56 17.99
CA LEU A 348 1.93 -8.20 18.33
C LEU A 348 2.45 -7.44 17.10
N VAL A 349 3.32 -8.06 16.30
CA VAL A 349 3.82 -7.47 15.05
C VAL A 349 2.67 -7.21 14.08
N ALA A 350 1.74 -8.16 13.92
CA ALA A 350 0.55 -7.99 13.11
C ALA A 350 -0.30 -6.80 13.56
N LEU A 351 -0.56 -6.68 14.86
CA LEU A 351 -1.30 -5.54 15.43
C LEU A 351 -0.61 -4.21 15.16
N VAL A 352 0.70 -4.12 15.42
CA VAL A 352 1.48 -2.89 15.18
C VAL A 352 1.45 -2.51 13.70
N THR A 353 1.60 -3.48 12.79
CA THR A 353 1.57 -3.23 11.34
C THR A 353 0.20 -2.75 10.87
N ILE A 354 -0.90 -3.31 11.38
CA ILE A 354 -2.26 -2.85 11.07
C ILE A 354 -2.46 -1.41 11.57
N LEU A 355 -2.00 -1.11 12.78
CA LEU A 355 -2.10 0.22 13.37
C LEU A 355 -1.28 1.26 12.59
N LEU A 356 -0.07 0.89 12.19
CA LEU A 356 0.79 1.71 11.33
C LEU A 356 0.15 1.95 9.96
N THR A 357 -0.44 0.92 9.36
CA THR A 357 -1.17 1.05 8.08
C THR A 357 -2.34 2.00 8.22
N PHE A 358 -3.12 1.92 9.29
CA PHE A 358 -4.22 2.84 9.58
C PHE A 358 -3.73 4.29 9.71
N VAL A 359 -2.64 4.51 10.46
CA VAL A 359 -2.03 5.84 10.63
C VAL A 359 -1.53 6.40 9.30
N LEU A 360 -0.83 5.59 8.49
CA LEU A 360 -0.32 6.00 7.18
C LEU A 360 -1.41 6.16 6.11
N ALA A 361 -2.49 5.39 6.19
CA ALA A 361 -3.62 5.50 5.27
C ALA A 361 -4.35 6.85 5.39
N THR A 362 -4.35 7.49 6.57
CA THR A 362 -5.04 8.77 6.79
C THR A 362 -4.46 9.93 5.97
N PRO A 363 -3.13 10.21 5.98
CA PRO A 363 -2.56 11.28 5.16
C PRO A 363 -2.64 10.94 3.66
N VAL A 364 -2.40 9.69 3.26
CA VAL A 364 -2.53 9.24 1.86
C VAL A 364 -3.95 9.47 1.35
N SER A 365 -4.94 9.07 2.13
CA SER A 365 -6.35 9.30 1.79
C SER A 365 -6.69 10.79 1.66
N ARG A 366 -6.11 11.67 2.50
CA ARG A 366 -6.29 13.12 2.39
C ARG A 366 -5.70 13.69 1.10
N VAL A 367 -4.50 13.23 0.71
CA VAL A 367 -3.85 13.66 -0.53
C VAL A 367 -4.69 13.28 -1.76
N ILE A 368 -5.29 12.08 -1.75
CA ILE A 368 -6.13 11.61 -2.86
C ILE A 368 -7.50 12.28 -2.89
N THR A 369 -8.11 12.56 -1.73
CA THR A 369 -9.49 13.08 -1.65
C THR A 369 -9.60 14.59 -1.82
N ARG A 370 -8.57 15.37 -1.51
CA ARG A 370 -8.59 16.83 -1.69
C ARG A 370 -8.84 17.24 -3.14
N PRO A 371 -8.05 16.79 -4.12
CA PRO A 371 -8.29 17.13 -5.52
C PRO A 371 -9.67 16.73 -6.04
N LEU A 372 -10.22 15.60 -5.55
CA LEU A 372 -11.54 15.14 -5.94
C LEU A 372 -12.67 16.07 -5.46
N LYS A 373 -12.54 16.64 -4.25
CA LYS A 373 -13.50 17.65 -3.76
C LYS A 373 -13.44 18.94 -4.58
N ASP A 374 -12.23 19.36 -4.94
CA ASP A 374 -12.01 20.55 -5.74
C ASP A 374 -12.58 20.36 -7.17
N LEU A 375 -12.42 19.18 -7.75
CA LEU A 375 -13.07 18.80 -9.01
C LEU A 375 -14.60 18.77 -8.92
N GLN A 376 -15.17 18.32 -7.80
CA GLN A 376 -16.60 18.39 -7.57
C GLN A 376 -17.09 19.84 -7.50
N ALA A 377 -16.39 20.71 -6.82
CA ALA A 377 -16.70 22.14 -6.76
C ALA A 377 -16.65 22.79 -8.15
N LEU A 378 -15.65 22.46 -8.96
CA LEU A 378 -15.57 22.91 -10.36
C LEU A 378 -16.75 22.40 -11.20
N ALA A 379 -17.13 21.13 -11.05
CA ALA A 379 -18.30 20.56 -11.74
C ALA A 379 -19.62 21.24 -11.33
N ASP A 380 -19.78 21.59 -10.04
CA ASP A 380 -20.94 22.28 -9.54
C ASP A 380 -20.99 23.72 -10.07
N THR A 381 -19.85 24.44 -10.11
CA THR A 381 -19.73 25.76 -10.74
C THR A 381 -20.08 25.67 -12.24
N SER A 382 -19.60 24.65 -12.94
CA SER A 382 -19.94 24.43 -14.34
C SER A 382 -21.44 24.25 -14.57
N ARG A 383 -22.16 23.56 -13.67
CA ARG A 383 -23.63 23.43 -13.73
C ARG A 383 -24.33 24.77 -13.48
N GLN A 384 -23.84 25.59 -12.54
CA GLN A 384 -24.37 26.93 -12.29
C GLN A 384 -24.23 27.81 -13.53
N VAL A 385 -23.05 27.79 -14.15
CA VAL A 385 -22.79 28.50 -15.43
C VAL A 385 -23.75 28.02 -16.52
N ALA A 386 -23.93 26.71 -16.66
CA ALA A 386 -24.85 26.12 -17.64
C ALA A 386 -26.34 26.50 -17.39
N SER A 387 -26.71 26.81 -16.14
CA SER A 387 -28.03 27.34 -15.79
C SER A 387 -28.21 28.85 -16.02
N GLY A 388 -27.13 29.53 -16.48
CA GLY A 388 -27.16 30.94 -16.86
C GLY A 388 -26.46 31.89 -15.90
N ASP A 389 -25.89 31.41 -14.77
CA ASP A 389 -25.13 32.27 -13.85
C ASP A 389 -23.67 32.35 -14.29
N LEU A 390 -23.38 33.27 -15.16
CA LEU A 390 -22.01 33.55 -15.61
C LEU A 390 -21.13 34.26 -14.55
N ASN A 391 -21.70 34.66 -13.39
CA ASN A 391 -20.90 35.25 -12.31
C ASN A 391 -20.32 34.19 -11.36
N ALA A 392 -20.81 32.95 -11.44
CA ALA A 392 -20.22 31.85 -10.68
C ALA A 392 -18.76 31.70 -11.02
N ARG A 393 -17.91 31.44 -10.00
CA ARG A 393 -16.47 31.23 -10.16
C ARG A 393 -16.05 29.94 -9.49
N ALA A 394 -15.19 29.20 -10.16
CA ALA A 394 -14.53 28.03 -9.59
C ALA A 394 -13.53 28.48 -8.50
N PRO A 395 -13.47 27.78 -7.36
CA PRO A 395 -12.54 28.10 -6.29
C PRO A 395 -11.10 27.85 -6.75
N THR A 396 -10.24 28.86 -6.66
CA THR A 396 -8.82 28.82 -7.03
C THR A 396 -7.91 28.38 -5.86
N THR A 397 -8.50 27.92 -4.76
CA THR A 397 -7.76 27.45 -3.56
C THR A 397 -7.14 26.05 -3.76
N ALA A 398 -7.51 25.34 -4.82
CA ALA A 398 -6.92 24.06 -5.18
C ALA A 398 -5.48 24.23 -5.64
N GLY A 399 -4.58 23.37 -5.16
CA GLY A 399 -3.20 23.33 -5.65
C GLY A 399 -3.03 22.38 -6.84
N GLY A 400 -1.89 22.48 -7.53
CA GLY A 400 -1.55 21.60 -8.67
C GLY A 400 -2.43 21.77 -9.89
N GLU A 401 -2.61 20.73 -10.67
CA GLU A 401 -3.30 20.76 -11.98
C GLU A 401 -4.78 21.18 -11.87
N VAL A 402 -5.44 20.89 -10.75
CA VAL A 402 -6.84 21.29 -10.53
C VAL A 402 -6.96 22.79 -10.31
N GLY A 403 -5.98 23.43 -9.68
CA GLY A 403 -5.91 24.89 -9.52
C GLY A 403 -5.76 25.58 -10.88
N VAL A 404 -4.83 25.09 -11.71
CA VAL A 404 -4.62 25.62 -13.07
C VAL A 404 -5.89 25.46 -13.94
N LEU A 405 -6.60 24.33 -13.79
CA LEU A 405 -7.87 24.12 -14.48
C LEU A 405 -8.96 25.10 -14.02
N ALA A 406 -9.04 25.37 -12.71
CA ALA A 406 -9.98 26.34 -12.14
C ALA A 406 -9.71 27.77 -12.62
N GLU A 407 -8.43 28.17 -12.67
CA GLU A 407 -8.03 29.47 -13.24
C GLU A 407 -8.41 29.58 -14.72
N SER A 408 -8.02 28.58 -15.54
CA SER A 408 -8.35 28.56 -16.97
C SER A 408 -9.87 28.58 -17.21
N PHE A 409 -10.64 27.92 -16.36
CA PHE A 409 -12.10 27.96 -16.42
C PHE A 409 -12.65 29.35 -16.10
N ASN A 410 -12.11 30.04 -15.09
CA ASN A 410 -12.49 31.39 -14.75
C ASN A 410 -12.14 32.39 -15.87
N ASP A 411 -10.96 32.28 -16.47
CA ASP A 411 -10.53 33.12 -17.60
C ASP A 411 -11.48 32.94 -18.83
N MET A 412 -11.88 31.70 -19.07
CA MET A 412 -12.88 31.40 -20.10
C MET A 412 -14.23 32.11 -19.81
N LEU A 413 -14.66 32.10 -18.53
CA LEU A 413 -15.89 32.77 -18.14
C LEU A 413 -15.81 34.29 -18.31
N ASP A 414 -14.67 34.89 -17.97
CA ASP A 414 -14.45 36.34 -18.16
C ASP A 414 -14.48 36.68 -19.65
N THR A 415 -13.85 35.89 -20.50
CA THR A 415 -13.90 36.06 -21.95
C THR A 415 -15.33 35.92 -22.48
N LEU A 416 -16.08 34.93 -22.00
CA LEU A 416 -17.49 34.72 -22.38
C LEU A 416 -18.38 35.90 -22.01
N GLN A 417 -18.22 36.43 -20.79
CA GLN A 417 -18.96 37.61 -20.33
C GLN A 417 -18.63 38.85 -21.18
N ALA A 418 -17.36 39.09 -21.47
CA ALA A 418 -16.93 40.19 -22.32
C ALA A 418 -17.53 40.09 -23.72
N THR A 419 -17.48 38.90 -24.32
CA THR A 419 -18.05 38.63 -25.65
C THR A 419 -19.56 38.83 -25.66
N GLN A 420 -20.26 38.35 -24.65
CA GLN A 420 -21.72 38.53 -24.52
C GLN A 420 -22.11 40.02 -24.44
N LYS A 421 -21.36 40.80 -23.65
CA LYS A 421 -21.56 42.24 -23.53
C LYS A 421 -21.36 42.94 -24.89
N GLN A 422 -20.34 42.57 -25.63
CA GLN A 422 -20.06 43.12 -26.96
C GLN A 422 -21.17 42.77 -27.95
N LEU A 423 -21.67 41.52 -27.94
CA LEU A 423 -22.77 41.09 -28.79
C LEU A 423 -24.05 41.89 -28.52
N LEU A 424 -24.42 42.04 -27.24
CA LEU A 424 -25.60 42.84 -26.87
C LEU A 424 -25.48 44.31 -27.30
N GLN A 425 -24.27 44.90 -27.20
CA GLN A 425 -24.01 46.25 -27.66
C GLN A 425 -24.11 46.35 -29.18
N SER A 426 -23.55 45.39 -29.90
CA SER A 426 -23.63 45.32 -31.37
C SER A 426 -25.07 45.15 -31.87
N GLU A 427 -25.85 44.27 -31.22
CA GLU A 427 -27.30 44.05 -31.53
C GLU A 427 -28.15 45.31 -31.31
N LYS A 428 -27.88 46.05 -30.20
CA LYS A 428 -28.54 47.34 -29.95
C LYS A 428 -28.25 48.37 -31.03
N LEU A 429 -26.98 48.46 -31.50
CA LEU A 429 -26.55 49.38 -32.54
C LEU A 429 -27.18 48.99 -33.89
N ALA A 430 -27.15 47.70 -34.24
CA ALA A 430 -27.76 47.22 -35.47
C ALA A 430 -29.27 47.48 -35.54
N SER A 431 -29.99 47.23 -34.44
CA SER A 431 -31.43 47.52 -34.31
C SER A 431 -31.72 49.02 -34.46
N LEU A 432 -30.88 49.87 -33.82
CA LEU A 432 -31.02 51.32 -33.94
C LEU A 432 -30.76 51.82 -35.38
N GLY A 433 -29.80 51.23 -36.09
CA GLY A 433 -29.48 51.52 -37.47
C GLY A 433 -30.67 51.19 -38.38
N GLN A 434 -31.23 50.01 -38.26
CA GLN A 434 -32.38 49.59 -39.08
C GLN A 434 -33.61 50.43 -38.87
N LEU A 435 -33.93 50.81 -37.62
CA LEU A 435 -35.03 51.69 -37.31
C LEU A 435 -34.78 53.12 -37.81
N SER A 436 -33.57 53.65 -37.71
CA SER A 436 -33.18 54.99 -38.15
C SER A 436 -33.39 55.17 -39.67
N ALA A 437 -33.03 54.15 -40.49
CA ALA A 437 -33.21 54.23 -41.93
C ALA A 437 -34.70 54.31 -42.34
N GLY A 438 -35.58 53.56 -41.69
CA GLY A 438 -37.03 53.63 -41.91
C GLY A 438 -37.64 55.00 -41.51
N ILE A 439 -37.32 55.46 -40.31
CA ILE A 439 -37.81 56.74 -39.77
C ILE A 439 -37.32 57.92 -40.62
N ALA A 440 -36.06 57.89 -41.07
CA ALA A 440 -35.51 58.98 -41.85
C ALA A 440 -36.23 59.11 -43.24
N HIS A 441 -36.57 57.99 -43.85
CA HIS A 441 -37.31 58.02 -45.09
C HIS A 441 -38.74 58.60 -44.92
N GLU A 442 -39.39 58.24 -43.79
CA GLU A 442 -40.72 58.73 -43.48
C GLU A 442 -40.73 60.21 -43.05
N LEU A 443 -39.63 60.67 -42.38
CA LEU A 443 -39.52 62.08 -41.99
C LEU A 443 -39.10 63.00 -43.17
N ASN A 444 -38.25 62.53 -44.08
CA ASN A 444 -37.82 63.33 -45.23
C ASN A 444 -39.02 63.69 -46.16
N ASN A 445 -40.01 62.82 -46.28
CA ASN A 445 -41.16 63.08 -47.12
C ASN A 445 -42.02 64.33 -46.71
N PRO A 446 -42.44 64.46 -45.43
CA PRO A 446 -43.16 65.65 -45.00
C PRO A 446 -42.29 66.88 -44.98
N LEU A 447 -40.98 66.78 -44.62
CA LEU A 447 -40.07 67.90 -44.65
C LEU A 447 -39.85 68.43 -46.05
N ALA A 448 -39.73 67.55 -47.06
CA ALA A 448 -39.62 67.96 -48.45
C ALA A 448 -40.90 68.73 -48.93
N THR A 449 -42.08 68.27 -48.47
CA THR A 449 -43.35 68.94 -48.77
C THR A 449 -43.44 70.33 -48.13
N VAL A 450 -43.07 70.44 -46.86
CA VAL A 450 -42.99 71.75 -46.14
C VAL A 450 -42.05 72.68 -46.84
N LEU A 451 -40.83 72.20 -47.19
CA LEU A 451 -39.83 73.02 -47.88
C LEU A 451 -40.31 73.50 -49.23
N LEU A 452 -40.98 72.61 -50.05
CA LEU A 452 -41.50 72.94 -51.34
C LEU A 452 -42.58 74.03 -51.22
N LEU A 453 -43.56 73.83 -50.30
CA LEU A 453 -44.63 74.77 -50.08
C LEU A 453 -44.11 76.12 -49.54
N SER A 454 -43.17 76.12 -48.64
CA SER A 454 -42.58 77.36 -48.12
C SER A 454 -41.79 78.12 -49.21
N ASP A 455 -41.02 77.42 -50.10
CA ASP A 455 -40.37 78.00 -51.24
C ASP A 455 -41.35 78.57 -52.33
N LEU A 456 -42.49 77.92 -52.50
CA LEU A 456 -43.53 78.42 -53.36
C LEU A 456 -44.11 79.70 -52.79
N LEU A 457 -44.48 79.73 -51.49
CA LEU A 457 -44.98 80.93 -50.83
C LEU A 457 -43.94 82.07 -50.86
N ARG A 458 -42.64 81.82 -50.66
CA ARG A 458 -41.54 82.82 -50.72
C ARG A 458 -41.45 83.48 -52.11
N LYS A 459 -41.95 82.86 -53.19
CA LYS A 459 -41.97 83.42 -54.56
C LYS A 459 -43.19 84.17 -54.89
N GLU A 460 -44.24 84.20 -54.05
CA GLU A 460 -45.47 84.93 -54.26
C GLU A 460 -45.25 86.46 -54.15
N LYS A 461 -45.74 87.25 -55.16
CA LYS A 461 -45.55 88.69 -55.15
C LYS A 461 -46.71 89.32 -54.35
N ASP A 462 -46.40 90.22 -53.39
CA ASP A 462 -47.25 90.93 -52.46
C ASP A 462 -47.48 90.35 -51.05
N LEU A 463 -46.56 89.60 -50.57
CA LEU A 463 -46.54 89.19 -49.15
C LEU A 463 -45.99 90.31 -48.19
N PRO A 464 -46.61 90.54 -47.03
CA PRO A 464 -46.10 91.40 -46.05
C PRO A 464 -44.70 91.00 -45.56
N GLU A 465 -43.82 91.96 -45.23
CA GLU A 465 -42.40 91.70 -44.85
C GLU A 465 -42.30 90.79 -43.59
N GLU A 466 -43.29 90.89 -42.71
CA GLU A 466 -43.37 90.04 -41.47
C GLU A 466 -43.65 88.56 -41.85
N THR A 467 -44.56 88.30 -42.85
CA THR A 467 -44.89 86.95 -43.38
C THR A 467 -43.69 86.34 -44.11
N LEU A 468 -42.93 87.17 -44.87
CA LEU A 468 -41.71 86.69 -45.50
C LEU A 468 -40.67 86.25 -44.49
N LYS A 469 -40.48 86.96 -43.38
CA LYS A 469 -39.57 86.53 -42.27
C LYS A 469 -40.04 85.24 -41.63
N ASP A 470 -41.33 85.04 -41.42
CA ASP A 470 -41.88 83.79 -40.87
C ASP A 470 -41.64 82.62 -41.84
N ILE A 471 -41.82 82.80 -43.15
CA ILE A 471 -41.52 81.82 -44.18
C ILE A 471 -39.99 81.48 -44.15
N GLU A 472 -39.12 82.44 -44.05
CA GLU A 472 -37.69 82.22 -43.97
C GLU A 472 -37.31 81.40 -42.72
N ILE A 473 -37.98 81.67 -41.58
CA ILE A 473 -37.80 80.83 -40.38
C ILE A 473 -38.25 79.40 -40.62
N ILE A 474 -39.43 79.19 -41.26
CA ILE A 474 -39.94 77.85 -41.58
C ILE A 474 -38.98 77.10 -42.50
N VAL A 475 -38.49 77.74 -43.54
CA VAL A 475 -37.48 77.17 -44.46
C VAL A 475 -36.24 76.78 -43.68
N SER A 476 -35.68 77.70 -42.90
CA SER A 476 -34.50 77.47 -42.10
C SER A 476 -34.64 76.30 -41.11
N GLU A 477 -35.74 76.26 -40.38
CA GLU A 477 -36.02 75.17 -39.43
C GLU A 477 -36.28 73.82 -40.13
N THR A 478 -36.92 73.82 -41.30
CA THR A 478 -37.18 72.63 -42.10
C THR A 478 -35.87 72.07 -42.69
N GLU A 479 -35.02 72.95 -43.23
CA GLU A 479 -33.66 72.57 -43.69
C GLU A 479 -32.80 71.99 -42.52
N ARG A 480 -32.94 72.58 -41.37
CA ARG A 480 -32.32 72.09 -40.14
C ARG A 480 -32.80 70.71 -39.74
N CYS A 481 -34.13 70.48 -39.75
CA CYS A 481 -34.71 69.12 -39.49
C CYS A 481 -34.18 68.08 -40.49
N LYS A 482 -34.12 68.48 -41.80
CA LYS A 482 -33.53 67.62 -42.85
C LYS A 482 -32.07 67.28 -42.59
N GLY A 483 -31.26 68.26 -42.10
CA GLY A 483 -29.87 68.01 -41.69
C GLY A 483 -29.77 67.03 -40.51
N ILE A 484 -30.65 67.08 -39.50
CA ILE A 484 -30.71 66.13 -38.40
C ILE A 484 -31.03 64.73 -38.88
N VAL A 485 -32.05 64.59 -39.74
CA VAL A 485 -32.47 63.34 -40.32
C VAL A 485 -31.36 62.71 -41.20
N SER A 486 -30.62 63.55 -42.00
CA SER A 486 -29.48 63.14 -42.78
C SER A 486 -28.37 62.59 -41.86
N SER A 487 -28.04 63.30 -40.80
CA SER A 487 -27.03 62.85 -39.83
C SER A 487 -27.39 61.51 -39.12
N LEU A 488 -28.70 61.30 -38.89
CA LEU A 488 -29.21 60.03 -38.35
C LEU A 488 -29.12 58.89 -39.36
N LEU A 489 -29.34 59.15 -40.65
CA LEU A 489 -29.18 58.22 -41.74
C LEU A 489 -27.71 57.85 -41.94
N ASP A 490 -26.80 58.82 -41.85
CA ASP A 490 -25.35 58.58 -41.98
C ASP A 490 -24.85 57.75 -40.83
N PHE A 491 -25.33 57.96 -39.59
CA PHE A 491 -25.10 57.07 -38.48
C PHE A 491 -25.61 55.64 -38.68
N ALA A 492 -26.79 55.47 -39.34
CA ALA A 492 -27.39 54.18 -39.60
C ALA A 492 -26.72 53.40 -40.72
N ARG A 493 -26.15 54.09 -41.69
CA ARG A 493 -25.48 53.50 -42.91
C ARG A 493 -24.04 53.06 -42.68
N GLN A 494 -23.47 53.27 -41.51
CA GLN A 494 -22.08 52.96 -41.18
C GLN A 494 -21.68 51.48 -41.28
N HIS A 495 -22.52 50.58 -41.79
CA HIS A 495 -22.30 49.14 -41.77
C HIS A 495 -21.56 48.58 -43.02
N GLN A 496 -21.27 49.37 -44.06
CA GLN A 496 -20.53 48.93 -45.23
C GLN A 496 -19.33 49.89 -45.46
N VAL A 497 -18.13 49.40 -45.20
CA VAL A 497 -16.87 50.16 -45.39
C VAL A 497 -16.27 49.74 -46.71
N GLU A 498 -16.15 50.67 -47.66
CA GLU A 498 -15.39 50.47 -48.92
C GLU A 498 -13.93 50.88 -48.73
N VAL A 499 -13.13 49.95 -48.25
CA VAL A 499 -11.71 50.19 -47.98
C VAL A 499 -10.94 50.36 -49.30
N LYS A 500 -10.17 51.44 -49.39
CA LYS A 500 -9.25 51.73 -50.50
C LYS A 500 -7.90 52.17 -49.96
N GLU A 501 -6.84 52.01 -50.74
CA GLU A 501 -5.53 52.64 -50.40
C GLU A 501 -5.64 54.14 -50.64
N VAL A 502 -5.52 54.91 -49.58
CA VAL A 502 -5.71 56.35 -49.59
C VAL A 502 -4.43 57.04 -49.13
N ASP A 503 -3.99 58.07 -49.85
CA ASP A 503 -3.05 59.04 -49.36
C ASP A 503 -3.80 60.02 -48.44
N LEU A 504 -3.59 59.85 -47.12
CA LEU A 504 -4.26 60.63 -46.12
C LEU A 504 -3.95 62.13 -46.20
N ASN A 505 -2.67 62.46 -46.52
CA ASN A 505 -2.25 63.84 -46.66
C ASN A 505 -2.97 64.53 -47.82
N SER A 506 -3.09 63.87 -48.98
CA SER A 506 -3.84 64.36 -50.09
C SER A 506 -5.33 64.53 -49.77
N LEU A 507 -5.96 63.61 -49.07
CA LEU A 507 -7.36 63.70 -48.62
C LEU A 507 -7.55 64.89 -47.68
N ILE A 508 -6.67 65.09 -46.70
CA ILE A 508 -6.71 66.24 -45.77
C ILE A 508 -6.63 67.54 -46.55
N CYS A 509 -5.68 67.64 -47.51
CA CYS A 509 -5.55 68.84 -48.29
C CYS A 509 -6.80 69.19 -49.13
N GLN A 510 -7.39 68.13 -49.73
CA GLN A 510 -8.63 68.30 -50.50
C GLN A 510 -9.81 68.75 -49.65
N VAL A 511 -10.01 68.19 -48.47
CA VAL A 511 -11.04 68.55 -47.57
C VAL A 511 -10.85 69.99 -47.06
N VAL A 512 -9.62 70.35 -46.65
CA VAL A 512 -9.32 71.68 -46.17
C VAL A 512 -9.58 72.75 -47.23
N GLU A 513 -9.15 72.51 -48.52
CA GLU A 513 -9.38 73.44 -49.62
C GLU A 513 -10.84 73.65 -49.92
N THR A 514 -11.69 72.62 -49.76
CA THR A 514 -13.11 72.69 -49.96
C THR A 514 -13.78 73.43 -48.78
N GLU A 515 -13.48 73.06 -47.56
CA GLU A 515 -14.08 73.60 -46.36
C GLU A 515 -13.67 75.07 -46.08
N CYS A 516 -12.47 75.49 -46.38
CA CYS A 516 -12.03 76.89 -46.21
C CYS A 516 -12.83 77.89 -47.04
N ARG A 517 -13.62 77.50 -48.03
CA ARG A 517 -14.51 78.40 -48.80
C ARG A 517 -15.84 78.73 -48.03
N HIS A 518 -16.16 78.07 -46.97
CA HIS A 518 -17.34 78.29 -46.18
C HIS A 518 -17.12 79.48 -45.19
N THR A 519 -18.11 80.31 -45.03
CA THR A 519 -18.06 81.49 -44.14
C THR A 519 -17.76 81.15 -42.69
N ARG A 520 -17.91 79.88 -42.27
CA ARG A 520 -17.53 79.40 -40.94
C ARG A 520 -16.05 79.52 -40.66
N TYR A 521 -15.19 79.50 -41.67
CA TYR A 521 -13.76 79.53 -41.52
C TYR A 521 -13.11 80.92 -41.89
N GLU A 522 -13.89 81.98 -42.12
CA GLU A 522 -13.38 83.29 -42.50
C GLU A 522 -12.39 83.85 -41.51
N ASN A 523 -12.56 83.59 -40.24
CA ASN A 523 -11.63 84.13 -39.19
C ASN A 523 -10.76 83.01 -38.56
N VAL A 524 -10.72 81.79 -39.14
CA VAL A 524 -9.99 80.64 -38.59
C VAL A 524 -8.85 80.27 -39.54
N GLY A 525 -7.61 80.31 -39.05
CA GLY A 525 -6.44 79.89 -39.81
C GLY A 525 -6.23 78.38 -39.71
N ILE A 526 -6.21 77.68 -40.84
CA ILE A 526 -5.93 76.24 -40.83
C ILE A 526 -4.48 75.98 -41.23
N HIS A 527 -3.69 75.45 -40.28
CA HIS A 527 -2.31 75.07 -40.47
C HIS A 527 -2.15 73.59 -40.68
N ARG A 528 -1.32 73.21 -41.64
CA ARG A 528 -1.04 71.82 -42.05
C ARG A 528 0.42 71.50 -41.73
N ASP A 529 0.64 70.57 -40.77
CA ASP A 529 1.92 70.03 -40.36
C ASP A 529 1.90 68.51 -40.72
N LEU A 530 1.98 68.25 -42.04
CA LEU A 530 1.77 66.90 -42.57
C LEU A 530 3.10 66.25 -42.86
N ASP A 531 3.32 65.06 -42.32
CA ASP A 531 4.55 64.27 -42.56
C ASP A 531 4.62 63.82 -44.04
N PRO A 532 5.61 64.27 -44.81
CA PRO A 532 5.72 63.99 -46.25
C PRO A 532 5.93 62.50 -46.51
N ASP A 533 6.48 61.73 -45.62
CA ASP A 533 6.83 60.34 -45.76
C ASP A 533 5.66 59.39 -45.25
N LEU A 534 4.46 59.96 -45.00
CA LEU A 534 3.30 59.19 -44.51
C LEU A 534 2.91 58.10 -45.51
N PRO A 535 2.83 56.80 -45.09
CA PRO A 535 2.40 55.72 -45.99
C PRO A 535 0.91 55.86 -46.36
N LYS A 536 0.54 55.31 -47.53
CA LYS A 536 -0.87 55.15 -47.87
C LYS A 536 -1.51 54.20 -46.85
N ILE A 537 -2.70 54.52 -46.41
CA ILE A 537 -3.47 53.75 -45.43
C ILE A 537 -4.72 53.14 -46.05
N GLN A 538 -5.14 52.01 -45.50
CA GLN A 538 -6.39 51.35 -45.92
C GLN A 538 -7.56 51.91 -45.17
N VAL A 539 -8.32 52.80 -45.79
CA VAL A 539 -9.52 53.45 -45.24
C VAL A 539 -10.60 53.63 -46.28
N ASP A 540 -11.83 53.85 -45.85
CA ASP A 540 -12.90 54.34 -46.70
C ASP A 540 -12.76 55.88 -46.85
N PRO A 541 -12.47 56.39 -48.07
CA PRO A 541 -12.17 57.80 -48.26
C PRO A 541 -13.35 58.72 -47.95
N ASP A 542 -14.61 58.29 -48.24
CA ASP A 542 -15.78 59.10 -48.03
C ASP A 542 -16.11 59.20 -46.52
N GLN A 543 -15.99 58.08 -45.83
CA GLN A 543 -16.15 58.08 -44.34
C GLN A 543 -15.06 58.88 -43.65
N PHE A 544 -13.83 58.75 -44.15
CA PHE A 544 -12.69 59.51 -43.54
C PHE A 544 -12.75 60.99 -43.84
N GLN A 545 -13.26 61.38 -45.01
CA GLN A 545 -13.63 62.78 -45.32
C GLN A 545 -14.64 63.32 -44.30
N ALA A 546 -15.68 62.52 -43.96
CA ALA A 546 -16.66 62.93 -42.97
C ALA A 546 -16.03 63.08 -41.55
N VAL A 547 -15.03 62.23 -41.17
CA VAL A 547 -14.29 62.38 -39.94
C VAL A 547 -13.56 63.74 -39.89
N ILE A 548 -12.83 64.10 -40.95
CA ILE A 548 -12.06 65.32 -41.01
C ILE A 548 -13.01 66.53 -40.96
N ILE A 549 -14.09 66.54 -41.73
CA ILE A 549 -15.14 67.61 -41.75
C ILE A 549 -15.74 67.82 -40.35
N ASN A 550 -16.11 66.72 -39.63
CA ASN A 550 -16.69 66.79 -38.33
C ASN A 550 -15.74 67.40 -37.31
N LEU A 551 -14.47 67.01 -37.35
CA LEU A 551 -13.46 67.55 -36.45
C LEU A 551 -13.15 69.03 -36.73
N LEU A 552 -12.95 69.39 -38.01
CA LEU A 552 -12.75 70.76 -38.42
C LEU A 552 -13.93 71.66 -38.04
N SER A 553 -15.18 71.22 -38.29
CA SER A 553 -16.39 71.96 -37.95
C SER A 553 -16.54 72.14 -36.42
N ASN A 554 -16.20 71.13 -35.60
CA ASN A 554 -16.23 71.27 -34.16
C ASN A 554 -15.15 72.25 -33.66
N ALA A 555 -13.94 72.19 -34.22
CA ALA A 555 -12.85 73.14 -33.95
C ALA A 555 -13.24 74.59 -34.26
N ALA A 556 -13.80 74.82 -35.44
CA ALA A 556 -14.26 76.16 -35.84
C ALA A 556 -15.38 76.69 -34.94
N ASP A 557 -16.38 75.84 -34.61
CA ASP A 557 -17.48 76.21 -33.71
C ASP A 557 -16.98 76.53 -32.27
N ALA A 558 -15.85 75.96 -31.85
CA ALA A 558 -15.24 76.28 -30.55
C ALA A 558 -14.47 77.64 -30.56
N MET A 559 -14.27 78.24 -31.74
CA MET A 559 -13.50 79.47 -31.91
C MET A 559 -14.31 80.61 -32.57
N PRO A 560 -15.41 81.06 -31.99
CA PRO A 560 -16.26 82.06 -32.60
C PRO A 560 -15.60 83.44 -32.81
N ALA A 561 -14.54 83.72 -32.07
CA ALA A 561 -13.73 84.93 -32.19
C ALA A 561 -12.57 84.80 -33.19
N GLY A 562 -12.45 83.64 -33.86
CA GLY A 562 -11.29 83.28 -34.67
C GLY A 562 -10.21 82.57 -33.87
N GLY A 563 -9.27 81.96 -34.55
CA GLY A 563 -8.17 81.21 -33.98
C GLY A 563 -7.47 80.31 -34.99
N LYS A 564 -6.67 79.34 -34.53
CA LYS A 564 -5.91 78.47 -35.36
C LYS A 564 -6.29 77.00 -35.17
N ILE A 565 -6.54 76.28 -36.26
CA ILE A 565 -6.62 74.83 -36.30
C ILE A 565 -5.33 74.28 -36.84
N THR A 566 -4.75 73.29 -36.18
CA THR A 566 -3.55 72.59 -36.68
C THR A 566 -3.88 71.15 -36.93
N LEU A 567 -3.67 70.70 -38.21
CA LEU A 567 -3.76 69.28 -38.59
C LEU A 567 -2.33 68.75 -38.70
N ARG A 568 -2.04 67.72 -37.92
CA ARG A 568 -0.73 67.09 -37.89
C ARG A 568 -0.83 65.63 -38.18
N THR A 569 -0.02 65.08 -39.08
CA THR A 569 0.14 63.65 -39.35
C THR A 569 1.52 63.22 -38.93
N VAL A 570 1.63 62.04 -38.32
CA VAL A 570 2.89 61.46 -37.86
C VAL A 570 2.86 59.95 -38.02
N ILE A 571 3.99 59.35 -38.40
CA ILE A 571 4.20 57.91 -38.36
C ILE A 571 4.50 57.52 -36.89
N GLU A 572 3.59 56.83 -36.23
CA GLU A 572 3.82 56.44 -34.82
C GLU A 572 4.71 55.15 -34.74
N ASN A 573 4.46 54.21 -35.65
CA ASN A 573 5.31 53.03 -35.86
C ASN A 573 5.03 52.48 -37.29
N PRO A 574 5.78 51.48 -37.81
CA PRO A 574 5.62 50.96 -39.18
C PRO A 574 4.20 50.53 -39.56
N ASP A 575 3.40 50.12 -38.58
CA ASP A 575 2.05 49.59 -38.77
C ASP A 575 0.93 50.58 -38.37
N GLN A 576 1.28 51.76 -37.85
CA GLN A 576 0.31 52.70 -37.28
C GLN A 576 0.68 54.17 -37.56
N ILE A 577 -0.30 54.92 -37.99
CA ILE A 577 -0.20 56.39 -38.15
C ILE A 577 -1.04 57.11 -37.12
N ARG A 578 -0.71 58.39 -36.88
CA ARG A 578 -1.45 59.29 -35.97
C ARG A 578 -1.82 60.58 -36.71
N LEU A 579 -3.09 60.95 -36.64
CA LEU A 579 -3.64 62.22 -37.06
C LEU A 579 -4.07 63.00 -35.82
N GLU A 580 -3.56 64.20 -35.66
CA GLU A 580 -3.96 65.17 -34.62
C GLU A 580 -4.70 66.32 -35.24
N VAL A 581 -5.84 66.70 -34.65
CA VAL A 581 -6.57 67.92 -34.96
C VAL A 581 -6.63 68.76 -33.70
N ARG A 582 -5.91 69.85 -33.69
CA ARG A 582 -5.78 70.78 -32.58
C ARG A 582 -6.48 72.07 -32.87
N ASP A 583 -7.30 72.58 -31.95
CA ASP A 583 -7.86 73.92 -31.97
C ASP A 583 -7.41 74.75 -30.75
N GLU A 584 -7.52 76.05 -30.85
CA GLU A 584 -7.25 77.01 -29.80
C GLU A 584 -8.59 77.56 -29.20
N GLY A 585 -9.62 76.71 -29.17
CA GLY A 585 -10.96 77.05 -28.78
C GLY A 585 -11.23 77.08 -27.27
N THR A 586 -12.50 77.10 -26.90
CA THR A 586 -12.95 77.15 -25.50
C THR A 586 -12.61 75.97 -24.67
N GLY A 587 -12.19 74.85 -25.28
CA GLY A 587 -11.89 73.60 -24.59
C GLY A 587 -13.15 72.90 -24.04
N ILE A 588 -12.94 71.72 -23.40
CA ILE A 588 -13.99 70.79 -22.94
C ILE A 588 -13.76 70.40 -21.49
N SER A 589 -14.77 70.48 -20.62
CA SER A 589 -14.68 70.07 -19.22
C SER A 589 -14.42 68.54 -19.08
N VAL A 590 -13.76 68.12 -17.99
CA VAL A 590 -13.47 66.71 -17.71
C VAL A 590 -14.75 65.87 -17.63
N ASP A 591 -15.84 66.41 -17.07
CA ASP A 591 -17.14 65.72 -16.95
C ASP A 591 -17.81 65.48 -18.32
N ASP A 592 -17.57 66.39 -19.29
CA ASP A 592 -18.11 66.33 -20.63
C ASP A 592 -17.26 65.43 -21.52
N GLN A 593 -15.96 65.37 -21.30
CA GLN A 593 -15.06 64.49 -22.09
C GLN A 593 -15.47 63.00 -22.01
N ALA A 594 -15.94 62.55 -20.83
CA ALA A 594 -16.44 61.18 -20.66
C ALA A 594 -17.69 60.85 -21.50
N LYS A 595 -18.43 61.86 -21.97
CA LYS A 595 -19.70 61.73 -22.71
C LYS A 595 -19.61 62.13 -24.16
N LEU A 596 -18.49 62.65 -24.63
CA LEU A 596 -18.30 63.26 -25.97
C LEU A 596 -18.71 62.36 -27.12
N PHE A 597 -18.49 61.05 -26.99
CA PHE A 597 -18.81 60.04 -28.01
C PHE A 597 -20.18 59.43 -27.85
N THR A 598 -20.98 59.89 -26.83
CA THR A 598 -22.33 59.41 -26.65
C THR A 598 -23.26 60.08 -27.68
N PRO A 599 -24.05 59.29 -28.46
CA PRO A 599 -25.01 59.89 -29.42
C PRO A 599 -25.92 60.90 -28.77
N PHE A 600 -26.20 62.00 -29.49
CA PHE A 600 -27.03 63.13 -29.09
C PHE A 600 -26.46 64.02 -27.97
N PHE A 601 -25.27 63.75 -27.45
CA PHE A 601 -24.62 64.60 -26.47
C PHE A 601 -24.04 65.88 -27.14
N THR A 602 -24.45 67.06 -26.65
CA THR A 602 -23.93 68.33 -27.13
C THR A 602 -23.95 69.39 -26.00
N THR A 603 -22.90 70.19 -25.96
CA THR A 603 -22.79 71.36 -25.09
C THR A 603 -23.20 72.69 -25.79
N LYS A 604 -23.51 72.60 -27.10
CA LYS A 604 -23.92 73.76 -27.90
C LYS A 604 -25.39 74.12 -27.58
N PRO A 605 -25.77 75.43 -27.69
CA PRO A 605 -27.16 75.89 -27.48
C PRO A 605 -28.16 75.10 -28.32
N VAL A 606 -29.36 74.92 -27.78
CA VAL A 606 -30.44 74.23 -28.47
C VAL A 606 -30.57 74.77 -29.89
N GLY A 607 -30.39 73.88 -30.87
CA GLY A 607 -30.51 74.20 -32.25
C GLY A 607 -29.19 74.38 -33.02
N LYS A 608 -28.05 74.48 -32.38
CA LYS A 608 -26.75 74.69 -33.04
C LYS A 608 -25.84 73.45 -33.04
N GLY A 609 -26.28 72.30 -32.53
CA GLY A 609 -25.55 71.06 -32.52
C GLY A 609 -26.48 69.85 -32.52
N THR A 610 -26.20 68.85 -33.37
CA THR A 610 -26.98 67.59 -33.44
C THR A 610 -26.52 66.56 -32.39
N GLY A 611 -25.34 66.73 -31.82
CA GLY A 611 -24.69 65.79 -30.89
C GLY A 611 -24.34 64.43 -31.52
N LEU A 612 -24.39 64.33 -32.87
CA LEU A 612 -24.07 63.09 -33.60
C LEU A 612 -22.68 63.08 -34.21
N GLY A 613 -22.06 64.27 -34.46
CA GLY A 613 -20.78 64.36 -35.17
C GLY A 613 -19.64 63.55 -34.56
N LEU A 614 -19.43 63.72 -33.23
CA LEU A 614 -18.35 62.98 -32.57
C LEU A 614 -18.67 61.47 -32.36
N SER A 615 -19.91 61.11 -32.21
CA SER A 615 -20.32 59.67 -32.23
C SER A 615 -20.12 59.04 -33.57
N ILE A 616 -20.31 59.75 -34.68
CA ILE A 616 -19.99 59.32 -36.03
C ILE A 616 -18.47 59.14 -36.17
N VAL A 617 -17.66 60.11 -35.76
CA VAL A 617 -16.20 60.01 -35.76
C VAL A 617 -15.75 58.74 -34.99
N TYR A 618 -16.28 58.54 -33.79
CA TYR A 618 -15.94 57.36 -32.99
C TYR A 618 -16.30 56.04 -33.69
N GLY A 619 -17.52 55.98 -34.30
CA GLY A 619 -17.99 54.80 -35.04
C GLY A 619 -17.11 54.49 -36.24
N ILE A 620 -16.78 55.50 -37.08
CA ILE A 620 -15.93 55.35 -38.26
C ILE A 620 -14.52 54.89 -37.85
N ILE A 621 -13.92 55.49 -36.84
CA ILE A 621 -12.58 55.13 -36.36
C ILE A 621 -12.57 53.71 -35.84
N LYS A 622 -13.56 53.29 -35.06
CA LYS A 622 -13.69 51.89 -34.58
C LYS A 622 -13.89 50.88 -35.70
N MET A 623 -14.63 51.20 -36.74
CA MET A 623 -14.78 50.32 -37.92
C MET A 623 -13.44 50.14 -38.68
N HIS A 624 -12.63 51.16 -38.69
CA HIS A 624 -11.27 51.11 -39.22
C HIS A 624 -10.23 50.61 -38.24
N ARG A 625 -10.66 49.96 -37.12
CA ARG A 625 -9.82 49.39 -36.04
C ARG A 625 -8.85 50.39 -35.43
N GLY A 626 -9.18 51.68 -35.53
CA GLY A 626 -8.43 52.75 -34.94
C GLY A 626 -8.87 53.10 -33.50
N GLN A 627 -8.18 54.10 -32.95
CA GLN A 627 -8.47 54.65 -31.62
C GLN A 627 -8.61 56.17 -31.79
N VAL A 628 -9.51 56.76 -31.00
CA VAL A 628 -9.62 58.22 -30.90
C VAL A 628 -9.50 58.61 -29.42
N GLU A 629 -8.66 59.57 -29.17
CA GLU A 629 -8.38 60.14 -27.84
C GLU A 629 -8.65 61.64 -27.90
N VAL A 630 -9.02 62.25 -26.76
CA VAL A 630 -9.21 63.68 -26.64
C VAL A 630 -8.41 64.17 -25.43
N ASP A 631 -7.68 65.24 -25.64
CA ASP A 631 -7.01 65.99 -24.60
C ASP A 631 -7.47 67.44 -24.68
N SER A 632 -8.12 67.98 -23.63
CA SER A 632 -8.71 69.30 -23.63
C SER A 632 -8.80 69.84 -22.23
N GLN A 633 -8.56 71.14 -22.12
CA GLN A 633 -8.73 71.94 -20.90
C GLN A 633 -9.56 73.16 -21.19
N PRO A 634 -10.49 73.53 -20.31
CA PRO A 634 -11.30 74.74 -20.50
C PRO A 634 -10.41 75.96 -20.66
N GLY A 635 -10.55 76.66 -21.82
CA GLY A 635 -9.79 77.87 -22.14
C GLY A 635 -8.45 77.62 -22.85
N GLU A 636 -7.98 76.37 -23.01
CA GLU A 636 -6.70 76.04 -23.68
C GLU A 636 -6.86 75.33 -25.01
N GLY A 637 -8.10 75.11 -25.45
CA GLY A 637 -8.42 74.40 -26.72
C GLY A 637 -8.56 72.88 -26.56
N THR A 638 -8.63 72.18 -27.70
CA THR A 638 -8.82 70.73 -27.75
C THR A 638 -7.88 70.12 -28.78
N VAL A 639 -7.37 68.92 -28.43
CA VAL A 639 -6.63 68.03 -29.32
C VAL A 639 -7.35 66.73 -29.46
N PHE A 640 -7.85 66.40 -30.65
CA PHE A 640 -8.30 65.06 -31.01
C PHE A 640 -7.15 64.30 -31.66
N THR A 641 -6.82 63.17 -31.08
CA THR A 641 -5.77 62.27 -31.58
C THR A 641 -6.43 60.99 -32.12
N ILE A 642 -6.21 60.73 -33.39
CA ILE A 642 -6.69 59.51 -34.08
C ILE A 642 -5.51 58.64 -34.43
N LYS A 643 -5.52 57.41 -33.97
CA LYS A 643 -4.52 56.38 -34.29
C LYS A 643 -5.13 55.35 -35.24
N LEU A 644 -4.50 55.11 -36.39
CA LEU A 644 -5.01 54.19 -37.41
C LEU A 644 -3.96 53.18 -37.82
N PRO A 645 -4.33 51.91 -38.04
CA PRO A 645 -3.45 50.95 -38.63
C PRO A 645 -3.21 51.30 -40.11
N VAL A 646 -2.01 51.10 -40.58
CA VAL A 646 -1.65 51.29 -41.99
C VAL A 646 -2.40 50.29 -42.88
N ARG A 647 -2.54 49.06 -42.39
CA ARG A 647 -3.29 47.99 -43.05
C ARG A 647 -4.38 47.46 -42.17
N LEU A 648 -5.54 47.22 -42.73
CA LEU A 648 -6.67 46.60 -41.99
C LEU A 648 -6.54 45.08 -42.04
N PRO A 649 -6.39 44.33 -40.89
CA PRO A 649 -6.36 42.90 -40.87
C PRO A 649 -7.68 42.28 -41.40
N GLY A 650 -7.61 41.46 -42.42
CA GLY A 650 -8.76 40.83 -43.06
C GLY A 650 -9.22 41.44 -44.40
N PHE A 651 -8.61 42.52 -44.85
CA PHE A 651 -8.79 43.03 -46.20
C PHE A 651 -7.50 42.81 -47.02
N GLU A 652 -7.39 41.66 -47.73
CA GLU A 652 -6.41 41.45 -48.77
C GLU A 652 -6.83 42.26 -50.01
N SER A 653 -5.96 43.11 -50.51
CA SER A 653 -6.16 43.80 -51.80
C SER A 653 -6.31 42.74 -52.88
N ASN A 654 -7.38 42.79 -53.60
CA ASN A 654 -7.70 41.90 -54.72
C ASN A 654 -6.93 42.33 -55.97
N ASP A 655 -5.61 42.52 -55.83
CA ASP A 655 -4.67 42.70 -56.96
C ASP A 655 -4.02 41.34 -57.28
N ARG A 656 -4.81 40.42 -57.82
CA ARG A 656 -4.31 39.44 -58.76
C ARG A 656 -4.70 39.90 -60.15
N GLU A 657 -3.94 40.81 -60.69
CA GLU A 657 -3.88 40.98 -62.13
C GLU A 657 -3.45 39.64 -62.76
N LEU A 658 -4.21 39.30 -63.79
CA LEU A 658 -3.92 38.24 -64.75
C LEU A 658 -2.52 38.33 -65.30
N ILE A 659 -1.70 37.31 -65.07
CA ILE A 659 -0.68 36.85 -66.03
C ILE A 659 -0.98 35.38 -66.36
#